data_28e95d65cc8904a12e3107e01db7c84e
#
_entry.id   28e95d65cc8904a12e3107e01db7c84e
#
_cell.length_a   1.000
_cell.length_b   1.000
_cell.length_c   1.000
_cell.angle_alpha   90.00
_cell.angle_beta   90.00
_cell.angle_gamma   90.00
#
_symmetry.space_group_name_H-M   'P 1'
#
loop_
_entity.id
_entity.type
_entity.pdbx_description
1 polymer ?
#
loop_
_entity_poly.entity_id
_entity_poly.type
_entity_poly.pdbx_seq_one_letter_code
_entity_poly.pdbx_strand_id
1 'polypeptide(L)'
;MTYISKVTGRAALALMFLLPALSAAGEGSARADGGRHVLRYTSPAREWMTSCLPIGDGQSGATIMGGVETDDIQFNDKTLWDGKLGSITSTDDYGRYLNFGNLTICSVLPGQVSGYSRSLNIDDAVASVRFTAGGTAFERTYFASNPDSVIVIRYRASRRGAINCVLSLRSGQGKAGEVDGKGSTLFFSGEARRYGDDNAPVAPLRYYAAARVSQKGGTMTSTGGEIRVADAREMIVCLHPITDFSPLRPQYSDPSAPIAERTTRILDRAAAQGYKRLLTAHMADYKRLYDRCSLRLAPTAPDITTPELISRYAADPLSWRYLEELYFSYGRYLLISSARGVSLPANLQGIWNNTNDAAWHSDIHSNINVEMNYWPAEPTNLSELHLTFLDYIHREACIQPQWRRNARDIAGVDKGWAITTENNIYGSGTVFKQNYTIANAWYCQHLWQHFRYTLDTAYLRTTVWPAMRSCAVYWLARLKKAADGTWECPDEWSPEHGPDENATAHSQQLVWQLFHDCLEAASPAGEHDAAFLDLLSSRFRSLDDGCHTETHDGRLYLREWKYTSQFGYDWRAHRHLSHLMGLYPGSEIGLGINDSIFMAAANSLQARTFENATGWSLGHRINLGARARLAPFCHSLIVRALRLSTSTDIDQTKGGIYENLWDAHAPFQIDGNFGFTAGVAEMLLQSRFGVLEILPALPADYWRDGEVTGLKAVGNFTVDIAWSGGRATGIVIRSGSGQRCTVSYPGIARLYRLSGDKAVLRAVSRSGDDRITFPTMKGGVYRLNLQK
;
A
#
# COMPACT_ATOMS: atom_id res chain seq x y z
N MET A 1 31.94 68.98 -11.07
CA MET A 1 30.58 69.07 -11.61
C MET A 1 30.21 67.66 -12.08
N THR A 2 29.69 66.88 -11.23
CA THR A 2 28.35 66.37 -11.01
C THR A 2 27.61 65.90 -12.27
N TYR A 3 27.42 64.59 -12.44
CA TYR A 3 26.16 64.10 -12.90
C TYR A 3 25.98 62.65 -12.33
N ILE A 4 24.96 62.48 -11.53
CA ILE A 4 24.45 61.27 -10.93
C ILE A 4 23.46 60.66 -11.94
N SER A 5 23.60 59.36 -12.28
CA SER A 5 22.51 58.64 -12.91
C SER A 5 22.11 57.40 -12.09
N LYS A 6 20.85 57.39 -11.71
CA LYS A 6 20.18 56.35 -10.95
C LYS A 6 20.10 55.04 -11.79
N VAL A 7 20.55 53.94 -11.24
CA VAL A 7 20.23 52.62 -11.73
C VAL A 7 19.21 52.01 -10.76
N THR A 8 17.99 51.84 -11.27
CA THR A 8 16.91 51.10 -10.58
C THR A 8 17.20 49.60 -10.59
N GLY A 9 17.42 49.02 -9.42
CA GLY A 9 17.56 47.60 -9.25
C GLY A 9 16.21 46.86 -9.43
N ARG A 10 16.15 45.93 -10.35
CA ARG A 10 15.12 44.89 -10.38
C ARG A 10 15.64 43.67 -9.59
N ALA A 11 15.04 43.41 -8.45
CA ALA A 11 15.25 42.16 -7.70
C ALA A 11 14.64 40.98 -8.48
N ALA A 12 15.50 40.14 -9.04
CA ALA A 12 15.12 38.85 -9.56
C ALA A 12 15.15 37.85 -8.38
N LEU A 13 13.98 37.42 -7.95
CA LEU A 13 13.85 36.31 -7.01
C LEU A 13 14.24 35.03 -7.76
N ALA A 14 15.48 34.60 -7.62
CA ALA A 14 15.93 33.27 -8.05
C ALA A 14 15.56 32.27 -6.95
N LEU A 15 14.50 31.50 -7.16
CA LEU A 15 14.28 30.27 -6.37
C LEU A 15 15.37 29.27 -6.78
N MET A 16 16.40 29.12 -5.95
CA MET A 16 17.38 28.04 -6.04
C MET A 16 16.73 26.75 -5.54
N PHE A 17 16.50 25.82 -6.44
CA PHE A 17 16.35 24.41 -6.07
C PHE A 17 17.75 23.90 -5.67
N LEU A 18 17.97 23.78 -4.37
CA LEU A 18 19.16 23.16 -3.80
C LEU A 18 19.07 21.65 -4.01
N LEU A 19 19.95 21.12 -4.85
CA LEU A 19 20.36 19.72 -4.77
C LEU A 19 20.98 19.50 -3.37
N PRO A 20 20.65 18.43 -2.62
CA PRO A 20 21.31 18.16 -1.39
C PRO A 20 22.76 17.79 -1.70
N ALA A 21 23.70 18.69 -1.36
CA ALA A 21 25.11 18.36 -1.27
C ALA A 21 25.28 17.35 -0.15
N LEU A 22 25.96 16.23 -0.43
CA LEU A 22 26.45 15.32 0.59
C LEU A 22 27.43 16.09 1.50
N SER A 23 26.89 16.65 2.58
CA SER A 23 27.74 17.15 3.67
C SER A 23 28.20 15.96 4.51
N ALA A 24 29.51 15.87 4.73
CA ALA A 24 30.14 14.94 5.65
C ALA A 24 29.43 15.00 7.01
N ALA A 25 28.79 13.90 7.40
CA ALA A 25 28.08 13.79 8.65
C ALA A 25 29.10 13.79 9.81
N GLY A 26 29.13 14.91 10.52
CA GLY A 26 29.64 14.94 11.89
C GLY A 26 28.84 13.99 12.78
N GLU A 27 29.42 13.51 13.88
CA GLU A 27 28.84 12.58 14.84
C GLU A 27 27.50 13.11 15.45
N GLY A 28 26.41 13.00 14.71
CA GLY A 28 25.06 13.30 15.16
C GLY A 28 24.34 12.00 15.50
N SER A 29 23.96 11.79 16.74
CA SER A 29 22.93 10.82 17.09
C SER A 29 21.68 11.20 16.29
N ALA A 30 21.17 10.31 15.42
CA ALA A 30 19.90 10.51 14.75
C ALA A 30 18.85 10.81 15.84
N ARG A 31 18.29 12.03 15.85
CA ARG A 31 17.19 12.37 16.73
C ARG A 31 15.95 11.72 16.12
N ALA A 32 15.45 10.68 16.76
CA ALA A 32 14.21 10.02 16.32
C ALA A 32 13.01 10.99 16.20
N ASP A 33 13.12 12.20 16.75
CA ASP A 33 12.11 13.25 16.73
C ASP A 33 12.41 14.37 15.70
N GLY A 34 13.43 14.23 14.87
CA GLY A 34 13.94 15.29 13.99
C GLY A 34 13.37 15.29 12.56
N GLY A 35 12.39 14.47 12.24
CA GLY A 35 11.77 14.38 10.92
C GLY A 35 10.60 15.35 10.70
N ARG A 36 10.20 15.53 9.44
CA ARG A 36 8.99 16.28 9.10
C ARG A 36 7.73 15.48 9.46
N HIS A 37 7.72 14.19 9.15
CA HIS A 37 6.57 13.31 9.34
C HIS A 37 6.78 12.41 10.56
N VAL A 38 6.26 12.82 11.70
CA VAL A 38 6.43 12.10 12.98
C VAL A 38 5.11 12.00 13.71
N LEU A 39 4.70 10.77 14.05
CA LEU A 39 3.61 10.52 14.99
C LEU A 39 4.16 10.69 16.41
N ARG A 40 3.45 11.44 17.28
CA ARG A 40 3.90 11.78 18.64
C ARG A 40 2.83 11.52 19.69
N TYR A 41 3.24 10.97 20.83
CA TYR A 41 2.34 10.64 21.96
C TYR A 41 3.06 10.91 23.27
N THR A 42 2.31 11.26 24.29
CA THR A 42 2.80 11.54 25.66
C THR A 42 2.45 10.45 26.67
N SER A 43 1.92 9.32 26.20
CA SER A 43 1.58 8.15 27.01
C SER A 43 1.85 6.85 26.23
N PRO A 44 2.07 5.71 26.92
CA PRO A 44 2.05 4.39 26.30
C PRO A 44 0.74 4.13 25.56
N ALA A 45 0.76 3.22 24.57
CA ALA A 45 -0.44 2.75 23.93
C ALA A 45 -1.32 1.98 24.93
N ARG A 46 -2.62 2.21 24.85
CA ARG A 46 -3.60 1.56 25.73
C ARG A 46 -4.19 0.31 25.09
N GLU A 47 -4.34 0.36 23.77
CA GLU A 47 -4.99 -0.67 22.99
C GLU A 47 -4.22 -0.87 21.68
N TRP A 48 -4.06 -2.12 21.29
CA TRP A 48 -3.20 -2.51 20.15
C TRP A 48 -3.65 -1.86 18.84
N MET A 49 -4.93 -2.03 18.49
CA MET A 49 -5.46 -1.59 17.20
C MET A 49 -5.46 -0.08 17.04
N THR A 50 -5.79 0.64 18.10
CA THR A 50 -6.03 2.09 18.01
C THR A 50 -4.80 2.93 18.26
N SER A 51 -3.78 2.40 18.96
CA SER A 51 -2.71 3.27 19.46
C SER A 51 -1.29 2.70 19.42
N CYS A 52 -1.06 1.45 18.99
CA CYS A 52 0.30 0.93 18.79
C CYS A 52 1.04 1.68 17.67
N LEU A 53 2.38 1.56 17.63
CA LEU A 53 3.20 2.06 16.52
C LEU A 53 3.73 0.87 15.71
N PRO A 54 3.34 0.73 14.44
CA PRO A 54 3.81 -0.37 13.59
C PRO A 54 5.21 -0.08 13.05
N ILE A 55 6.08 -1.07 13.05
CA ILE A 55 7.34 -1.10 12.31
C ILE A 55 7.38 -2.36 11.43
N GLY A 56 8.06 -2.29 10.28
CA GLY A 56 8.14 -3.43 9.37
C GLY A 56 9.26 -3.31 8.36
N ASP A 57 9.76 -4.45 7.90
CA ASP A 57 10.77 -4.55 6.83
C ASP A 57 10.17 -5.01 5.49
N GLY A 58 8.84 -5.23 5.48
CA GLY A 58 8.08 -5.71 4.33
C GLY A 58 7.84 -7.23 4.34
N GLN A 59 8.61 -7.99 5.11
CA GLN A 59 8.45 -9.43 5.36
C GLN A 59 7.97 -9.67 6.78
N SER A 60 8.66 -9.09 7.74
CA SER A 60 8.37 -9.18 9.16
C SER A 60 8.06 -7.79 9.74
N GLY A 61 7.23 -7.74 10.75
CA GLY A 61 6.88 -6.50 11.42
C GLY A 61 6.64 -6.70 12.92
N ALA A 62 6.60 -5.58 13.62
CA ALA A 62 6.24 -5.55 15.02
C ALA A 62 5.40 -4.32 15.34
N THR A 63 4.72 -4.36 16.49
CA THR A 63 3.95 -3.24 17.02
C THR A 63 4.50 -2.85 18.40
N ILE A 64 4.68 -1.55 18.60
CA ILE A 64 5.30 -0.99 19.78
C ILE A 64 4.23 -0.30 20.63
N MET A 65 3.95 -0.89 21.80
CA MET A 65 3.05 -0.31 22.79
C MET A 65 3.75 0.76 23.64
N GLY A 66 5.06 0.61 23.86
CA GLY A 66 5.89 1.56 24.59
C GLY A 66 5.62 1.61 26.08
N GLY A 67 5.18 0.52 26.68
CA GLY A 67 5.01 0.41 28.11
C GLY A 67 6.33 0.62 28.87
N VAL A 68 6.30 1.29 30.02
CA VAL A 68 7.51 1.72 30.72
C VAL A 68 8.12 0.59 31.57
N GLU A 69 7.30 -0.02 32.42
CA GLU A 69 7.70 -1.16 33.26
C GLU A 69 7.64 -2.47 32.46
N THR A 70 6.59 -2.68 31.69
CA THR A 70 6.42 -3.80 30.77
C THR A 70 6.29 -3.29 29.36
N ASP A 71 7.26 -3.63 28.52
CA ASP A 71 7.25 -3.34 27.10
C ASP A 71 6.94 -4.63 26.35
N ASP A 72 5.76 -4.70 25.78
CA ASP A 72 5.29 -5.85 25.00
C ASP A 72 5.42 -5.53 23.52
N ILE A 73 6.26 -6.29 22.83
CA ILE A 73 6.54 -6.15 21.40
C ILE A 73 5.93 -7.36 20.71
N GLN A 74 4.73 -7.18 20.17
CA GLN A 74 4.07 -8.17 19.34
C GLN A 74 4.71 -8.14 17.95
N PHE A 75 4.97 -9.31 17.34
CA PHE A 75 5.62 -9.40 16.03
C PHE A 75 4.99 -10.47 15.13
N ASN A 76 5.17 -10.29 13.83
CA ASN A 76 4.65 -11.16 12.77
C ASN A 76 5.70 -11.44 11.69
N ASP A 77 5.50 -12.52 10.96
CA ASP A 77 6.01 -12.76 9.61
C ASP A 77 4.84 -13.12 8.70
N LYS A 78 4.76 -12.53 7.52
CA LYS A 78 3.60 -12.66 6.62
C LYS A 78 3.35 -14.07 6.08
N THR A 79 4.24 -15.01 6.37
CA THR A 79 4.13 -16.40 5.93
C THR A 79 3.52 -17.33 6.97
N LEU A 80 3.23 -16.86 8.19
CA LEU A 80 2.64 -17.73 9.21
C LEU A 80 1.11 -17.82 9.08
N TRP A 81 0.66 -18.88 8.43
CA TRP A 81 -0.75 -19.18 8.21
C TRP A 81 -1.06 -20.62 8.59
N ASP A 82 -2.27 -20.88 9.08
CA ASP A 82 -2.88 -22.19 9.05
C ASP A 82 -3.75 -22.37 7.81
N GLY A 83 -4.45 -23.48 7.67
CA GLY A 83 -5.54 -23.66 6.74
C GLY A 83 -5.33 -24.65 5.62
N LYS A 84 -6.12 -24.48 4.57
CA LYS A 84 -6.32 -25.47 3.52
C LYS A 84 -5.40 -25.24 2.33
N LEU A 85 -4.92 -26.34 1.75
CA LEU A 85 -4.23 -26.36 0.46
C LEU A 85 -5.20 -26.88 -0.59
N GLY A 86 -5.30 -26.16 -1.71
CA GLY A 86 -5.98 -26.73 -2.87
C GLY A 86 -7.38 -26.19 -3.11
N SER A 87 -8.39 -27.03 -2.95
CA SER A 87 -9.76 -26.71 -3.38
C SER A 87 -10.39 -25.55 -2.61
N ILE A 88 -11.26 -24.83 -3.29
CA ILE A 88 -12.15 -23.86 -2.67
C ILE A 88 -13.12 -24.61 -1.74
N THR A 89 -13.36 -24.02 -0.58
CA THR A 89 -14.31 -24.50 0.42
C THR A 89 -15.52 -23.58 0.49
N SER A 90 -16.65 -24.10 0.89
CA SER A 90 -17.85 -23.32 1.20
C SER A 90 -17.93 -22.86 2.66
N THR A 91 -16.86 -23.09 3.43
CA THR A 91 -16.78 -22.83 4.87
C THR A 91 -15.55 -22.00 5.18
N ASP A 92 -15.51 -21.38 6.36
CA ASP A 92 -14.44 -20.50 6.82
C ASP A 92 -13.13 -21.23 7.19
N ASP A 93 -13.00 -22.52 6.84
CA ASP A 93 -11.83 -23.35 7.16
C ASP A 93 -10.69 -23.25 6.12
N TYR A 94 -10.77 -22.31 5.17
CA TYR A 94 -9.69 -22.08 4.19
C TYR A 94 -8.38 -21.61 4.83
N GLY A 95 -8.41 -21.06 6.04
CA GLY A 95 -7.25 -20.68 6.84
C GLY A 95 -7.22 -19.21 7.25
N ARG A 96 -6.26 -18.89 8.09
CA ARG A 96 -6.11 -17.54 8.68
C ARG A 96 -4.65 -17.16 8.85
N TYR A 97 -4.42 -15.86 8.80
CA TYR A 97 -3.16 -15.26 9.18
C TYR A 97 -3.01 -15.25 10.70
N LEU A 98 -1.94 -15.82 11.22
CA LEU A 98 -1.75 -16.06 12.66
C LEU A 98 -0.85 -15.01 13.31
N ASN A 99 -1.11 -14.72 14.59
CA ASN A 99 -0.17 -14.03 15.45
C ASN A 99 1.11 -14.87 15.60
N PHE A 100 2.28 -14.29 15.31
CA PHE A 100 3.55 -15.02 15.42
C PHE A 100 3.99 -15.14 16.88
N GLY A 101 3.98 -14.04 17.62
CA GLY A 101 4.35 -14.06 19.03
C GLY A 101 4.64 -12.69 19.62
N ASN A 102 5.07 -12.73 20.88
CA ASN A 102 5.41 -11.55 21.67
C ASN A 102 6.78 -11.71 22.33
N LEU A 103 7.59 -10.64 22.30
CA LEU A 103 8.76 -10.44 23.14
C LEU A 103 8.36 -9.47 24.24
N THR A 104 8.37 -9.93 25.49
CA THR A 104 8.05 -9.12 26.67
C THR A 104 9.31 -8.75 27.42
N ILE A 105 9.49 -7.46 27.73
CA ILE A 105 10.64 -6.93 28.49
C ILE A 105 10.11 -6.23 29.74
N CYS A 106 10.29 -6.88 30.90
CA CYS A 106 9.90 -6.34 32.20
C CYS A 106 11.09 -5.62 32.83
N SER A 107 10.97 -4.31 33.04
CA SER A 107 12.03 -3.42 33.57
C SER A 107 11.78 -3.06 35.03
N VAL A 108 12.85 -3.10 35.85
CA VAL A 108 12.86 -2.53 37.20
C VAL A 108 13.44 -1.11 37.10
N LEU A 109 12.62 -0.10 37.41
CA LEU A 109 12.99 1.29 37.26
C LEU A 109 13.50 1.86 38.57
N PRO A 110 14.46 2.81 38.53
CA PRO A 110 15.11 3.37 39.73
C PRO A 110 14.24 4.40 40.50
N GLY A 111 12.98 4.63 40.06
CA GLY A 111 12.07 5.57 40.69
C GLY A 111 10.93 6.01 39.80
N GLN A 112 10.23 7.04 40.20
CA GLN A 112 9.04 7.55 39.55
C GLN A 112 9.35 8.05 38.14
N VAL A 113 8.42 7.76 37.20
CA VAL A 113 8.52 8.11 35.78
C VAL A 113 8.01 9.52 35.53
N SER A 114 8.73 10.26 34.68
CA SER A 114 8.33 11.60 34.21
C SER A 114 8.83 11.85 32.78
N GLY A 115 8.29 12.86 32.11
CA GLY A 115 8.73 13.29 30.79
C GLY A 115 8.62 12.19 29.73
N TYR A 116 7.56 11.40 29.78
CA TYR A 116 7.32 10.32 28.82
C TYR A 116 7.01 10.88 27.44
N SER A 117 7.64 10.31 26.41
CA SER A 117 7.29 10.52 25.01
C SER A 117 7.47 9.24 24.21
N ARG A 118 6.57 9.02 23.28
CA ARG A 118 6.60 7.92 22.29
C ARG A 118 6.39 8.49 20.90
N SER A 119 7.19 8.07 19.93
CA SER A 119 7.10 8.57 18.55
C SER A 119 7.41 7.50 17.52
N LEU A 120 6.86 7.70 16.30
CA LEU A 120 7.26 7.01 15.09
C LEU A 120 7.69 8.07 14.08
N ASN A 121 8.97 8.14 13.79
CA ASN A 121 9.52 8.95 12.72
C ASN A 121 9.41 8.16 11.41
N ILE A 122 8.46 8.51 10.57
CA ILE A 122 8.24 7.82 9.29
C ILE A 122 9.19 8.28 8.18
N ASP A 123 9.93 9.38 8.36
CA ASP A 123 10.99 9.79 7.43
C ASP A 123 12.22 8.86 7.52
N ASP A 124 12.43 8.21 8.67
CA ASP A 124 13.53 7.30 8.95
C ASP A 124 13.08 5.85 9.25
N ALA A 125 11.78 5.61 9.39
CA ALA A 125 11.15 4.36 9.80
C ALA A 125 11.66 3.86 11.17
N VAL A 126 11.75 4.75 12.16
CA VAL A 126 12.25 4.46 13.50
C VAL A 126 11.22 4.87 14.55
N ALA A 127 10.84 3.93 15.41
CA ALA A 127 10.04 4.22 16.60
C ALA A 127 10.95 4.45 17.82
N SER A 128 10.51 5.31 18.73
CA SER A 128 11.25 5.58 19.98
C SER A 128 10.34 5.81 21.17
N VAL A 129 10.87 5.49 22.36
CA VAL A 129 10.25 5.79 23.65
C VAL A 129 11.31 6.45 24.53
N ARG A 130 10.98 7.60 25.13
CA ARG A 130 11.87 8.32 26.05
C ARG A 130 11.12 8.67 27.32
N PHE A 131 11.83 8.56 28.44
CA PHE A 131 11.32 8.96 29.75
C PHE A 131 12.48 9.15 30.73
N THR A 132 12.18 9.76 31.87
CA THR A 132 13.11 9.86 33.00
C THR A 132 12.53 9.08 34.19
N ALA A 133 13.35 8.29 34.87
CA ALA A 133 13.01 7.61 36.12
C ALA A 133 14.16 7.72 37.13
N GLY A 134 13.86 8.15 38.34
CA GLY A 134 14.88 8.34 39.39
C GLY A 134 16.06 9.22 38.96
N GLY A 135 15.79 10.28 38.17
CA GLY A 135 16.84 11.17 37.64
C GLY A 135 17.69 10.59 36.49
N THR A 136 17.38 9.40 36.02
CA THR A 136 18.05 8.75 34.88
C THR A 136 17.19 8.86 33.65
N ALA A 137 17.73 9.38 32.54
CA ALA A 137 17.06 9.40 31.26
C ALA A 137 17.22 8.04 30.56
N PHE A 138 16.10 7.50 30.06
CA PHE A 138 16.00 6.27 29.29
C PHE A 138 15.56 6.58 27.86
N GLU A 139 16.18 5.89 26.90
CA GLU A 139 15.81 5.89 25.50
C GLU A 139 15.69 4.46 24.99
N ARG A 140 14.56 4.15 24.36
CA ARG A 140 14.35 2.90 23.63
C ARG A 140 14.14 3.22 22.17
N THR A 141 14.73 2.44 21.28
CA THR A 141 14.65 2.62 19.82
C THR A 141 14.28 1.31 19.17
N TYR A 142 13.38 1.34 18.20
CA TYR A 142 12.84 0.17 17.52
C TYR A 142 12.82 0.41 16.01
N PHE A 143 13.29 -0.54 15.21
CA PHE A 143 13.18 -0.54 13.76
C PHE A 143 13.26 -1.97 13.19
N ALA A 144 12.71 -2.18 12.00
CA ALA A 144 12.83 -3.44 11.28
C ALA A 144 13.70 -3.23 10.04
N SER A 145 14.87 -3.87 10.00
CA SER A 145 15.87 -3.73 8.93
C SER A 145 15.68 -4.76 7.85
N ASN A 146 15.25 -4.34 6.66
CA ASN A 146 15.12 -5.23 5.51
C ASN A 146 16.47 -5.81 5.04
N PRO A 147 17.56 -5.01 4.89
CA PRO A 147 18.84 -5.56 4.44
C PRO A 147 19.47 -6.58 5.42
N ASP A 148 19.12 -6.49 6.70
CA ASP A 148 19.63 -7.39 7.73
C ASP A 148 18.64 -8.48 8.13
N SER A 149 17.36 -8.35 7.73
CA SER A 149 16.25 -9.25 8.06
C SER A 149 16.06 -9.43 9.57
N VAL A 150 16.13 -8.33 10.33
CA VAL A 150 15.96 -8.36 11.80
C VAL A 150 15.13 -7.17 12.29
N ILE A 151 14.33 -7.42 13.32
CA ILE A 151 13.75 -6.38 14.16
C ILE A 151 14.77 -6.05 15.26
N VAL A 152 15.14 -4.79 15.36
CA VAL A 152 16.15 -4.31 16.30
C VAL A 152 15.51 -3.46 17.39
N ILE A 153 15.79 -3.81 18.63
CA ILE A 153 15.33 -3.11 19.83
C ILE A 153 16.55 -2.71 20.63
N ARG A 154 16.66 -1.44 20.97
CA ARG A 154 17.76 -0.92 21.79
C ARG A 154 17.24 -0.19 23.01
N TYR A 155 17.76 -0.54 24.18
CA TYR A 155 17.57 0.17 25.43
C TYR A 155 18.87 0.88 25.79
N ARG A 156 18.79 2.14 26.15
CA ARG A 156 19.92 2.95 26.59
C ARG A 156 19.54 3.79 27.82
N ALA A 157 20.40 3.85 28.80
CA ALA A 157 20.26 4.73 29.96
C ALA A 157 21.41 5.75 30.02
N SER A 158 21.14 6.97 30.50
CA SER A 158 22.15 8.01 30.68
C SER A 158 23.15 7.64 31.76
N ARG A 159 22.72 6.90 32.80
CA ARG A 159 23.55 6.43 33.92
C ARG A 159 23.94 4.96 33.73
N ARG A 160 25.18 4.62 34.07
CA ARG A 160 25.68 3.23 34.12
C ARG A 160 24.92 2.44 35.19
N GLY A 161 24.67 1.17 34.96
CA GLY A 161 24.01 0.29 35.92
C GLY A 161 22.49 0.51 36.06
N ALA A 162 21.86 1.27 35.15
CA ALA A 162 20.45 1.62 35.31
C ALA A 162 19.48 0.70 34.55
N ILE A 163 19.98 -0.12 33.64
CA ILE A 163 19.11 -1.09 32.92
C ILE A 163 19.11 -2.40 33.70
N ASN A 164 17.94 -2.70 34.25
CA ASN A 164 17.61 -3.94 34.95
C ASN A 164 16.29 -4.48 34.40
N CYS A 165 16.35 -5.61 33.71
CA CYS A 165 15.15 -6.16 33.08
C CYS A 165 15.22 -7.69 32.93
N VAL A 166 14.03 -8.27 32.72
CA VAL A 166 13.82 -9.68 32.39
C VAL A 166 13.13 -9.75 31.04
N LEU A 167 13.66 -10.58 30.16
CA LEU A 167 13.12 -10.80 28.83
C LEU A 167 12.55 -12.21 28.73
N SER A 168 11.36 -12.33 28.15
CA SER A 168 10.73 -13.59 27.81
C SER A 168 10.16 -13.54 26.40
N LEU A 169 10.07 -14.68 25.73
CA LEU A 169 9.54 -14.83 24.39
C LEU A 169 8.40 -15.87 24.42
N ARG A 170 7.31 -15.58 23.70
CA ARG A 170 6.15 -16.48 23.63
C ARG A 170 5.56 -16.51 22.23
N SER A 171 5.21 -17.71 21.73
CA SER A 171 4.51 -17.83 20.46
C SER A 171 3.05 -17.39 20.58
N GLY A 172 2.46 -16.90 19.49
CA GLY A 172 1.03 -16.59 19.42
C GLY A 172 0.11 -17.79 19.61
N GLN A 173 0.66 -19.03 19.49
CA GLN A 173 -0.03 -20.28 19.75
C GLN A 173 0.16 -20.78 21.21
N GLY A 174 0.68 -19.91 22.09
CA GLY A 174 0.77 -20.13 23.53
C GLY A 174 2.02 -20.87 24.00
N LYS A 175 2.96 -21.26 23.12
CA LYS A 175 4.19 -21.96 23.52
C LYS A 175 5.16 -20.96 24.17
N ALA A 176 5.64 -21.27 25.36
CA ALA A 176 6.70 -20.52 26.03
C ALA A 176 8.04 -20.67 25.31
N GLY A 177 8.84 -19.62 25.34
CA GLY A 177 10.19 -19.64 24.80
C GLY A 177 11.19 -20.39 25.71
N GLU A 178 12.29 -20.74 25.09
CA GLU A 178 13.46 -21.41 25.72
C GLU A 178 14.70 -20.51 25.56
N VAL A 179 15.74 -20.77 26.32
CA VAL A 179 17.03 -20.09 26.21
C VAL A 179 18.07 -21.04 25.63
N ASP A 180 18.92 -20.54 24.73
CA ASP A 180 20.00 -21.32 24.14
C ASP A 180 21.08 -21.71 25.16
N GLY A 181 21.89 -22.74 24.86
CA GLY A 181 22.95 -23.22 25.75
C GLY A 181 24.04 -22.18 26.08
N LYS A 182 24.05 -21.04 25.36
CA LYS A 182 24.95 -19.90 25.64
C LYS A 182 24.34 -18.85 26.58
N GLY A 183 23.04 -18.99 26.90
CA GLY A 183 22.31 -18.07 27.77
C GLY A 183 22.05 -16.68 27.18
N SER A 184 22.13 -16.50 25.88
CA SER A 184 22.01 -15.19 25.21
C SER A 184 20.93 -15.09 24.14
N THR A 185 20.21 -16.17 23.85
CA THR A 185 19.17 -16.18 22.82
C THR A 185 17.92 -16.85 23.34
N LEU A 186 16.82 -16.13 23.34
CA LEU A 186 15.49 -16.66 23.50
C LEU A 186 15.01 -17.23 22.18
N PHE A 187 14.33 -18.37 22.16
CA PHE A 187 13.73 -18.93 20.95
C PHE A 187 12.49 -19.77 21.25
N PHE A 188 11.66 -19.94 20.25
CA PHE A 188 10.62 -20.98 20.21
C PHE A 188 10.48 -21.54 18.79
N SER A 189 9.94 -22.76 18.71
CA SER A 189 9.52 -23.38 17.45
C SER A 189 8.12 -23.95 17.57
N GLY A 190 7.42 -24.07 16.46
CA GLY A 190 6.09 -24.63 16.42
C GLY A 190 5.67 -25.04 15.02
N GLU A 191 4.41 -25.45 14.92
CA GLU A 191 3.79 -25.94 13.69
C GLU A 191 2.40 -25.34 13.56
N ALA A 192 2.08 -24.78 12.38
CA ALA A 192 0.74 -24.36 12.01
C ALA A 192 0.06 -25.50 11.21
N ARG A 193 -1.19 -25.80 11.55
CA ARG A 193 -1.95 -26.90 10.95
C ARG A 193 -2.32 -26.59 9.52
N ARG A 194 -2.25 -27.60 8.67
CA ARG A 194 -2.67 -27.52 7.28
C ARG A 194 -3.45 -28.77 6.87
N TYR A 195 -4.33 -28.61 5.87
CA TYR A 195 -5.23 -29.66 5.40
C TYR A 195 -5.20 -29.74 3.87
N GLY A 196 -5.39 -30.93 3.32
CA GLY A 196 -5.59 -31.17 1.89
C GLY A 196 -7.06 -30.97 1.44
N ASP A 197 -7.32 -31.30 0.19
CA ASP A 197 -8.64 -31.13 -0.45
C ASP A 197 -9.79 -31.87 0.27
N ASP A 198 -9.51 -33.04 0.84
CA ASP A 198 -10.46 -33.89 1.56
C ASP A 198 -10.46 -33.63 3.08
N ASN A 199 -9.90 -32.52 3.53
CA ASN A 199 -9.62 -32.19 4.92
C ASN A 199 -8.63 -33.18 5.61
N ALA A 200 -7.93 -34.01 4.82
CA ALA A 200 -6.88 -34.84 5.39
C ALA A 200 -5.70 -33.97 5.86
N PRO A 201 -5.11 -34.26 7.03
CA PRO A 201 -3.93 -33.57 7.49
C PRO A 201 -2.78 -33.71 6.49
N VAL A 202 -2.12 -32.59 6.14
CA VAL A 202 -0.86 -32.57 5.38
C VAL A 202 0.27 -32.08 6.28
N ALA A 203 1.52 -32.16 5.80
CA ALA A 203 2.66 -31.68 6.58
C ALA A 203 2.43 -30.25 7.07
N PRO A 204 2.58 -29.98 8.39
CA PRO A 204 2.34 -28.64 8.93
C PRO A 204 3.36 -27.63 8.40
N LEU A 205 3.01 -26.34 8.46
CA LEU A 205 3.98 -25.27 8.24
C LEU A 205 4.78 -25.08 9.54
N ARG A 206 6.11 -25.28 9.46
CA ARG A 206 7.00 -25.08 10.61
C ARG A 206 7.37 -23.61 10.73
N TYR A 207 7.41 -23.12 11.96
CA TYR A 207 7.86 -21.76 12.26
C TYR A 207 8.88 -21.75 13.40
N TYR A 208 9.71 -20.71 13.38
CA TYR A 208 10.76 -20.49 14.39
C TYR A 208 10.94 -19.00 14.60
N ALA A 209 11.13 -18.57 15.84
CA ALA A 209 11.58 -17.23 16.16
C ALA A 209 12.69 -17.26 17.18
N ALA A 210 13.66 -16.34 17.02
CA ALA A 210 14.69 -16.16 18.03
C ALA A 210 15.05 -14.69 18.24
N ALA A 211 15.32 -14.35 19.50
CA ALA A 211 15.71 -13.03 19.95
C ALA A 211 17.09 -13.09 20.62
N ARG A 212 18.13 -12.57 19.95
CA ARG A 212 19.50 -12.47 20.47
C ARG A 212 19.66 -11.22 21.30
N VAL A 213 20.06 -11.40 22.57
CA VAL A 213 20.31 -10.30 23.53
C VAL A 213 21.81 -10.04 23.67
N SER A 214 22.17 -8.78 23.68
CA SER A 214 23.52 -8.33 24.00
C SER A 214 23.46 -7.08 24.88
N GLN A 215 24.45 -6.89 25.77
CA GLN A 215 24.51 -5.73 26.67
C GLN A 215 25.88 -5.10 26.73
N LYS A 216 25.93 -3.85 27.20
CA LYS A 216 27.15 -3.15 27.56
C LYS A 216 27.11 -2.76 29.05
N GLY A 217 28.06 -3.26 29.78
CA GLY A 217 28.13 -3.17 31.27
C GLY A 217 27.16 -4.16 31.93
N GLY A 218 27.28 -4.32 33.24
CA GLY A 218 26.45 -5.24 34.01
C GLY A 218 26.65 -6.72 33.68
N THR A 219 25.64 -7.52 33.98
CA THR A 219 25.67 -8.96 33.82
C THR A 219 24.43 -9.42 33.05
N MET A 220 24.53 -10.58 32.41
CA MET A 220 23.44 -11.29 31.80
C MET A 220 23.42 -12.73 32.28
N THR A 221 22.28 -13.20 32.75
CA THR A 221 22.02 -14.57 33.20
C THR A 221 20.74 -15.09 32.61
N SER A 222 20.58 -16.42 32.58
CA SER A 222 19.38 -17.05 32.08
C SER A 222 18.90 -18.14 33.02
N THR A 223 17.57 -18.26 33.16
CA THR A 223 16.93 -19.29 33.95
C THR A 223 15.45 -19.45 33.53
N GLY A 224 14.94 -20.67 33.52
CA GLY A 224 13.51 -20.93 33.33
C GLY A 224 12.88 -20.36 32.06
N GLY A 225 13.62 -20.26 30.94
CA GLY A 225 13.11 -19.67 29.69
C GLY A 225 13.16 -18.15 29.63
N GLU A 226 13.86 -17.50 30.56
CA GLU A 226 14.02 -16.04 30.65
C GLU A 226 15.49 -15.65 30.59
N ILE A 227 15.76 -14.44 30.07
CA ILE A 227 17.05 -13.78 30.15
C ILE A 227 16.92 -12.57 31.08
N ARG A 228 17.79 -12.49 32.09
CA ARG A 228 17.89 -11.36 32.99
C ARG A 228 19.13 -10.54 32.66
N VAL A 229 18.94 -9.24 32.41
CA VAL A 229 20.02 -8.25 32.28
C VAL A 229 20.00 -7.39 33.54
N ALA A 230 21.16 -7.28 34.21
CA ALA A 230 21.29 -6.48 35.42
C ALA A 230 22.48 -5.51 35.30
N ASP A 231 22.31 -4.28 35.84
CA ASP A 231 23.28 -3.20 35.90
C ASP A 231 23.89 -2.79 34.55
N ALA A 232 23.18 -2.95 33.47
CA ALA A 232 23.67 -2.54 32.16
C ALA A 232 23.45 -1.04 31.89
N ARG A 233 24.21 -0.51 30.93
CA ARG A 233 24.02 0.83 30.37
C ARG A 233 23.28 0.82 29.02
N GLU A 234 23.47 -0.24 28.25
CA GLU A 234 22.86 -0.45 26.95
C GLU A 234 22.50 -1.94 26.81
N MET A 235 21.36 -2.21 26.23
CA MET A 235 20.94 -3.53 25.82
C MET A 235 20.44 -3.45 24.38
N ILE A 236 20.78 -4.45 23.56
CA ILE A 236 20.32 -4.58 22.18
C ILE A 236 19.72 -5.97 22.01
N VAL A 237 18.53 -6.05 21.42
CA VAL A 237 17.88 -7.28 21.02
C VAL A 237 17.72 -7.27 19.51
N CYS A 238 18.15 -8.35 18.84
CA CYS A 238 17.88 -8.64 17.44
C CYS A 238 16.91 -9.83 17.38
N LEU A 239 15.72 -9.62 16.83
CA LEU A 239 14.66 -10.61 16.72
C LEU A 239 14.45 -10.99 15.26
N HIS A 240 14.33 -12.27 14.96
CA HIS A 240 14.03 -12.79 13.61
C HIS A 240 13.02 -13.92 13.66
N PRO A 241 11.77 -13.71 13.16
CA PRO A 241 10.79 -14.76 12.90
C PRO A 241 10.98 -15.35 11.50
N ILE A 242 10.66 -16.62 11.31
CA ILE A 242 10.74 -17.31 10.01
C ILE A 242 9.81 -18.52 9.99
N THR A 243 9.30 -18.87 8.80
CA THR A 243 8.65 -20.16 8.54
C THR A 243 9.43 -20.94 7.48
N ASP A 244 9.04 -22.20 7.26
CA ASP A 244 9.52 -23.00 6.14
C ASP A 244 8.67 -22.82 4.87
N PHE A 245 7.86 -21.75 4.79
CA PHE A 245 7.08 -21.43 3.60
C PHE A 245 7.98 -21.32 2.37
N SER A 246 7.60 -22.02 1.31
CA SER A 246 8.32 -22.08 0.06
C SER A 246 7.34 -22.04 -1.12
N PRO A 247 7.10 -20.86 -1.69
CA PRO A 247 5.99 -20.63 -2.61
C PRO A 247 6.05 -21.41 -3.93
N LEU A 248 7.21 -21.92 -4.31
CA LEU A 248 7.38 -22.72 -5.54
C LEU A 248 7.32 -24.25 -5.30
N ARG A 249 7.25 -24.68 -4.05
CA ARG A 249 7.05 -26.10 -3.73
C ARG A 249 5.58 -26.49 -3.87
N PRO A 250 5.26 -27.73 -4.27
CA PRO A 250 3.87 -28.17 -4.49
C PRO A 250 2.96 -28.02 -3.26
N GLN A 251 3.53 -28.11 -2.06
CA GLN A 251 2.81 -27.95 -0.79
C GLN A 251 3.15 -26.62 -0.09
N TYR A 252 3.72 -25.67 -0.80
CA TYR A 252 4.10 -24.34 -0.26
C TYR A 252 5.01 -24.36 0.97
N SER A 253 5.69 -25.48 1.22
CA SER A 253 6.66 -25.58 2.31
C SER A 253 7.86 -26.43 1.92
N ASP A 254 8.99 -26.19 2.57
CA ASP A 254 10.20 -26.99 2.48
C ASP A 254 10.53 -27.62 3.85
N PRO A 255 10.03 -28.84 4.15
CA PRO A 255 10.29 -29.50 5.44
C PRO A 255 11.78 -29.75 5.71
N SER A 256 12.64 -29.70 4.70
CA SER A 256 14.09 -29.82 4.84
C SER A 256 14.81 -28.50 5.13
N ALA A 257 14.10 -27.36 5.06
CA ALA A 257 14.71 -26.06 5.31
C ALA A 257 15.24 -25.95 6.75
N PRO A 258 16.51 -25.62 6.93
CA PRO A 258 17.11 -25.49 8.26
C PRO A 258 16.82 -24.10 8.85
N ILE A 259 15.54 -23.85 9.20
CA ILE A 259 15.06 -22.52 9.61
C ILE A 259 15.74 -22.00 10.89
N ALA A 260 16.05 -22.89 11.84
CA ALA A 260 16.75 -22.51 13.07
C ALA A 260 18.20 -22.08 12.82
N GLU A 261 18.94 -22.82 11.99
CA GLU A 261 20.32 -22.49 11.62
C GLU A 261 20.37 -21.22 10.74
N ARG A 262 19.38 -21.03 9.86
CA ARG A 262 19.26 -19.80 9.07
C ARG A 262 19.07 -18.59 9.97
N THR A 263 18.16 -18.68 10.95
CA THR A 263 17.93 -17.62 11.95
C THR A 263 19.19 -17.37 12.77
N THR A 264 19.87 -18.40 13.24
CA THR A 264 21.13 -18.26 13.98
C THR A 264 22.17 -17.48 13.18
N ARG A 265 22.38 -17.81 11.91
CA ARG A 265 23.32 -17.08 11.03
C ARG A 265 22.92 -15.61 10.80
N ILE A 266 21.63 -15.32 10.68
CA ILE A 266 21.14 -13.93 10.56
C ILE A 266 21.44 -13.15 11.83
N LEU A 267 21.11 -13.72 12.99
CA LEU A 267 21.34 -13.07 14.28
C LEU A 267 22.83 -12.90 14.60
N ASP A 268 23.69 -13.88 14.25
CA ASP A 268 25.14 -13.77 14.40
C ASP A 268 25.72 -12.63 13.56
N ARG A 269 25.27 -12.50 12.30
CA ARG A 269 25.66 -11.40 11.41
C ARG A 269 25.21 -10.04 11.97
N ALA A 270 23.95 -9.94 12.40
CA ALA A 270 23.41 -8.70 12.97
C ALA A 270 24.16 -8.29 14.25
N ALA A 271 24.45 -9.24 15.15
CA ALA A 271 25.22 -8.98 16.36
C ALA A 271 26.65 -8.51 16.05
N ALA A 272 27.32 -9.12 15.06
CA ALA A 272 28.67 -8.72 14.63
C ALA A 272 28.73 -7.33 14.00
N GLN A 273 27.68 -6.89 13.31
CA GLN A 273 27.60 -5.53 12.75
C GLN A 273 27.43 -4.45 13.84
N GLY A 274 26.66 -4.74 14.87
CA GLY A 274 26.32 -3.83 15.94
C GLY A 274 25.33 -2.74 15.54
N TYR A 275 24.70 -2.12 16.54
CA TYR A 275 23.58 -1.18 16.39
C TYR A 275 23.79 -0.06 15.36
N LYS A 276 24.96 0.61 15.38
CA LYS A 276 25.19 1.77 14.49
C LYS A 276 25.14 1.38 13.01
N ARG A 277 25.71 0.24 12.65
CA ARG A 277 25.70 -0.25 11.26
C ARG A 277 24.30 -0.71 10.85
N LEU A 278 23.60 -1.44 11.73
CA LEU A 278 22.21 -1.87 11.49
C LEU A 278 21.30 -0.67 11.22
N LEU A 279 21.35 0.36 12.08
CA LEU A 279 20.55 1.58 11.90
C LEU A 279 20.90 2.31 10.60
N THR A 280 22.21 2.44 10.28
CA THR A 280 22.64 3.12 9.06
C THR A 280 22.19 2.36 7.81
N ALA A 281 22.29 1.03 7.79
CA ALA A 281 21.85 0.19 6.68
C ALA A 281 20.33 0.26 6.50
N HIS A 282 19.58 0.17 7.61
CA HIS A 282 18.13 0.33 7.64
C HIS A 282 17.68 1.66 7.02
N MET A 283 18.22 2.78 7.53
CA MET A 283 17.86 4.12 7.06
C MET A 283 18.23 4.32 5.59
N ALA A 284 19.39 3.87 5.15
CA ALA A 284 19.82 4.00 3.76
C ALA A 284 18.92 3.22 2.80
N ASP A 285 18.52 1.99 3.15
CA ASP A 285 17.61 1.19 2.34
C ASP A 285 16.19 1.79 2.31
N TYR A 286 15.66 2.16 3.48
CA TYR A 286 14.32 2.73 3.59
C TYR A 286 14.19 4.06 2.82
N LYS A 287 15.12 4.99 3.02
CA LYS A 287 15.12 6.31 2.38
C LYS A 287 15.29 6.22 0.86
N ARG A 288 15.99 5.20 0.36
CA ARG A 288 16.07 4.92 -1.08
C ARG A 288 14.70 4.77 -1.74
N LEU A 289 13.69 4.32 -0.99
CA LEU A 289 12.30 4.18 -1.42
C LEU A 289 11.46 5.41 -1.02
N TYR A 290 11.54 5.79 0.23
CA TYR A 290 10.68 6.82 0.81
C TYR A 290 10.93 8.21 0.21
N ASP A 291 12.19 8.61 0.03
CA ASP A 291 12.56 9.95 -0.45
C ASP A 291 12.26 10.18 -1.95
N ARG A 292 11.78 9.17 -2.68
CA ARG A 292 11.46 9.28 -4.11
C ARG A 292 10.22 10.13 -4.41
N CYS A 293 9.29 10.21 -3.46
CA CYS A 293 8.05 10.97 -3.63
C CYS A 293 7.69 11.66 -2.32
N SER A 294 7.34 12.93 -2.41
CA SER A 294 6.88 13.71 -1.25
C SER A 294 5.76 14.67 -1.63
N LEU A 295 4.84 14.89 -0.71
CA LEU A 295 3.78 15.89 -0.78
C LEU A 295 3.99 16.93 0.31
N ARG A 296 3.82 18.22 0.00
CA ARG A 296 3.83 19.32 0.96
C ARG A 296 2.59 20.19 0.77
N LEU A 297 1.76 20.25 1.80
CA LEU A 297 0.55 21.08 1.85
C LEU A 297 0.65 22.16 2.93
N ALA A 298 1.52 21.98 3.91
CA ALA A 298 1.74 22.93 4.99
C ALA A 298 3.18 23.46 5.00
N PRO A 299 3.41 24.73 5.35
CA PRO A 299 4.76 25.32 5.38
C PRO A 299 5.65 24.65 6.44
N THR A 300 5.10 24.29 7.59
CA THR A 300 5.81 23.66 8.71
C THR A 300 5.00 22.50 9.28
N ALA A 301 5.68 21.47 9.78
CA ALA A 301 5.08 20.45 10.62
C ALA A 301 4.80 21.02 12.02
N PRO A 302 3.61 20.83 12.59
CA PRO A 302 3.32 21.31 13.94
C PRO A 302 4.02 20.41 14.99
N ASP A 303 4.48 21.02 16.08
CA ASP A 303 5.06 20.32 17.22
C ASP A 303 4.00 20.02 18.29
N ILE A 304 3.07 19.15 17.93
CA ILE A 304 1.97 18.68 18.81
C ILE A 304 1.82 17.17 18.73
N THR A 305 1.05 16.59 19.63
CA THR A 305 0.75 15.15 19.61
C THR A 305 -0.19 14.79 18.45
N THR A 306 -0.11 13.53 17.99
CA THR A 306 -0.99 13.05 16.91
C THR A 306 -2.48 13.09 17.27
N PRO A 307 -2.91 12.69 18.47
CA PRO A 307 -4.31 12.87 18.89
C PRO A 307 -4.76 14.34 18.89
N GLU A 308 -3.88 15.26 19.31
CA GLU A 308 -4.17 16.70 19.25
C GLU A 308 -4.28 17.20 17.82
N LEU A 309 -3.39 16.73 16.91
CA LEU A 309 -3.44 17.07 15.49
C LEU A 309 -4.78 16.61 14.85
N ILE A 310 -5.22 15.39 15.13
CA ILE A 310 -6.51 14.86 14.66
C ILE A 310 -7.67 15.70 15.17
N SER A 311 -7.67 16.04 16.46
CA SER A 311 -8.72 16.87 17.08
C SER A 311 -8.78 18.27 16.46
N ARG A 312 -7.62 18.92 16.25
CA ARG A 312 -7.55 20.25 15.63
C ARG A 312 -7.95 20.23 14.16
N TYR A 313 -7.55 19.19 13.42
CA TYR A 313 -7.98 19.00 12.03
C TYR A 313 -9.50 18.82 11.93
N ALA A 314 -10.11 18.05 12.82
CA ALA A 314 -11.57 17.89 12.85
C ALA A 314 -12.32 19.21 13.08
N ALA A 315 -11.73 20.15 13.81
CA ALA A 315 -12.30 21.47 14.07
C ALA A 315 -12.05 22.47 12.92
N ASP A 316 -10.87 22.44 12.30
CA ASP A 316 -10.45 23.35 11.21
C ASP A 316 -9.49 22.63 10.23
N PRO A 317 -10.03 21.89 9.25
CA PRO A 317 -9.21 21.18 8.27
C PRO A 317 -8.26 22.10 7.46
N LEU A 318 -8.69 23.32 7.17
CA LEU A 318 -7.89 24.26 6.35
C LEU A 318 -6.59 24.65 7.06
N SER A 319 -6.67 25.03 8.33
CA SER A 319 -5.46 25.40 9.10
C SER A 319 -4.58 24.20 9.46
N TRP A 320 -5.16 23.01 9.57
CA TRP A 320 -4.46 21.79 10.00
C TRP A 320 -4.26 20.77 8.89
N ARG A 321 -4.27 21.19 7.63
CA ARG A 321 -4.07 20.32 6.44
C ARG A 321 -2.74 19.54 6.42
N TYR A 322 -1.83 19.82 7.35
CA TYR A 322 -0.66 18.97 7.58
C TYR A 322 -1.03 17.52 7.89
N LEU A 323 -2.21 17.23 8.48
CA LEU A 323 -2.66 15.85 8.69
C LEU A 323 -2.87 15.12 7.35
N GLU A 324 -3.37 15.80 6.32
CA GLU A 324 -3.56 15.22 4.98
C GLU A 324 -2.20 14.87 4.33
N GLU A 325 -1.19 15.74 4.49
CA GLU A 325 0.19 15.51 4.07
C GLU A 325 0.83 14.32 4.83
N LEU A 326 0.67 14.30 6.16
CA LEU A 326 1.17 13.23 7.00
C LEU A 326 0.55 11.88 6.64
N TYR A 327 -0.76 11.85 6.41
CA TYR A 327 -1.48 10.62 6.08
C TYR A 327 -1.13 10.06 4.70
N PHE A 328 -0.93 10.94 3.70
CA PHE A 328 -0.36 10.54 2.40
C PHE A 328 1.01 9.88 2.56
N SER A 329 1.89 10.48 3.35
CA SER A 329 3.24 9.97 3.60
C SER A 329 3.21 8.67 4.41
N TYR A 330 2.24 8.55 5.33
CA TYR A 330 2.05 7.36 6.16
C TYR A 330 1.59 6.14 5.35
N GLY A 331 0.70 6.30 4.35
CA GLY A 331 0.35 5.19 3.47
C GLY A 331 1.56 4.68 2.67
N ARG A 332 2.45 5.56 2.21
CA ARG A 332 3.71 5.14 1.58
C ARG A 332 4.64 4.40 2.56
N TYR A 333 4.75 4.89 3.80
CA TYR A 333 5.49 4.20 4.88
C TYR A 333 4.94 2.79 5.11
N LEU A 334 3.63 2.64 5.26
CA LEU A 334 2.97 1.35 5.49
C LEU A 334 3.22 0.37 4.34
N LEU A 335 3.17 0.83 3.08
CA LEU A 335 3.45 -0.02 1.93
C LEU A 335 4.91 -0.49 1.90
N ILE A 336 5.88 0.39 2.17
CA ILE A 336 7.31 0.02 2.27
C ILE A 336 7.52 -1.00 3.39
N SER A 337 6.80 -0.85 4.49
CA SER A 337 6.94 -1.68 5.69
C SER A 337 6.21 -3.02 5.60
N SER A 338 5.31 -3.24 4.62
CA SER A 338 4.49 -4.47 4.52
C SER A 338 4.63 -5.23 3.20
N ALA A 339 5.16 -4.62 2.14
CA ALA A 339 5.13 -5.19 0.79
C ALA A 339 6.54 -5.45 0.22
N ARG A 340 7.35 -6.23 0.92
CA ARG A 340 8.71 -6.65 0.50
C ARG A 340 8.96 -8.12 0.89
N GLY A 341 10.11 -8.66 0.56
CA GLY A 341 10.50 -10.03 0.92
C GLY A 341 9.90 -11.09 0.00
N VAL A 342 9.32 -12.14 0.57
CA VAL A 342 8.69 -13.21 -0.22
C VAL A 342 7.51 -12.66 -1.03
N SER A 343 7.31 -13.22 -2.22
CA SER A 343 6.24 -12.82 -3.15
C SER A 343 4.85 -13.21 -2.62
N LEU A 344 4.41 -12.50 -1.59
CA LEU A 344 3.08 -12.51 -1.01
C LEU A 344 2.63 -11.06 -0.82
N PRO A 345 1.38 -10.73 -1.15
CA PRO A 345 0.86 -9.39 -0.94
C PRO A 345 0.71 -9.06 0.55
N ALA A 346 0.59 -7.76 0.85
CA ALA A 346 0.02 -7.29 2.09
C ALA A 346 -1.44 -7.77 2.18
N ASN A 347 -1.80 -8.40 3.29
CA ASN A 347 -3.18 -8.87 3.56
C ASN A 347 -4.07 -7.74 4.08
N LEU A 348 -5.29 -8.03 4.56
CA LEU A 348 -6.21 -7.03 5.11
C LEU A 348 -5.61 -6.14 6.21
N GLN A 349 -4.64 -6.65 6.98
CA GLN A 349 -3.93 -5.91 8.03
C GLN A 349 -2.45 -5.62 7.66
N GLY A 350 -2.09 -5.72 6.40
CA GLY A 350 -0.70 -5.58 5.94
C GLY A 350 0.14 -6.78 6.35
N ILE A 351 0.86 -6.66 7.45
CA ILE A 351 1.63 -7.75 8.08
C ILE A 351 1.42 -7.77 9.60
N TRP A 352 0.61 -6.85 10.16
CA TRP A 352 0.42 -6.71 11.61
C TRP A 352 -0.87 -7.37 12.06
N ASN A 353 -0.76 -8.30 13.02
CA ASN A 353 -1.89 -9.03 13.57
C ASN A 353 -1.53 -9.57 14.95
N ASN A 354 -2.32 -9.25 15.97
CA ASN A 354 -2.07 -9.66 17.35
C ASN A 354 -2.96 -10.83 17.83
N THR A 355 -3.75 -11.43 16.94
CA THR A 355 -4.71 -12.50 17.29
C THR A 355 -4.63 -13.65 16.29
N ASN A 356 -5.14 -14.83 16.68
CA ASN A 356 -5.36 -15.97 15.80
C ASN A 356 -6.79 -16.02 15.25
N ASP A 357 -7.58 -15.00 15.53
CA ASP A 357 -8.98 -14.90 15.12
C ASP A 357 -9.27 -13.45 14.67
N ALA A 358 -8.51 -12.98 13.68
CA ALA A 358 -8.67 -11.67 13.08
C ALA A 358 -9.97 -11.58 12.29
N ALA A 359 -10.56 -10.39 12.23
CA ALA A 359 -11.69 -10.12 11.35
C ALA A 359 -11.35 -10.54 9.91
N TRP A 360 -12.26 -11.26 9.26
CA TRP A 360 -12.06 -11.85 7.93
C TRP A 360 -10.74 -12.62 7.81
N HIS A 361 -10.31 -13.29 8.89
CA HIS A 361 -9.08 -14.09 8.97
C HIS A 361 -7.80 -13.34 8.59
N SER A 362 -7.86 -12.00 8.44
CA SER A 362 -6.79 -11.16 7.87
C SER A 362 -6.28 -11.72 6.54
N ASP A 363 -7.22 -12.11 5.66
CA ASP A 363 -6.95 -12.83 4.42
C ASP A 363 -6.43 -11.94 3.28
N ILE A 364 -6.15 -12.55 2.13
CA ILE A 364 -5.89 -11.86 0.87
C ILE A 364 -7.24 -11.66 0.20
N HIS A 365 -7.93 -10.58 0.58
CA HIS A 365 -9.30 -10.31 0.19
C HIS A 365 -9.38 -9.61 -1.15
N SER A 366 -10.05 -10.26 -2.10
CA SER A 366 -10.38 -9.67 -3.42
C SER A 366 -11.72 -8.93 -3.33
N ASN A 367 -12.15 -8.35 -4.41
CA ASN A 367 -13.29 -7.50 -4.68
C ASN A 367 -13.08 -5.99 -4.45
N ILE A 368 -12.03 -5.59 -3.71
CA ILE A 368 -11.53 -4.22 -3.57
C ILE A 368 -10.24 -4.14 -2.74
N ASN A 369 -10.07 -4.98 -1.70
CA ASN A 369 -9.11 -4.73 -0.62
C ASN A 369 -7.67 -4.93 -1.07
N VAL A 370 -7.28 -6.14 -1.52
CA VAL A 370 -5.90 -6.39 -1.98
C VAL A 370 -5.57 -5.57 -3.21
N GLU A 371 -6.52 -5.32 -4.07
CA GLU A 371 -6.34 -4.46 -5.24
C GLU A 371 -6.02 -3.02 -4.80
N MET A 372 -6.76 -2.47 -3.84
CA MET A 372 -6.53 -1.14 -3.28
C MET A 372 -5.19 -1.04 -2.55
N ASN A 373 -4.72 -2.12 -1.92
CA ASN A 373 -3.41 -2.14 -1.26
C ASN A 373 -2.27 -1.74 -2.22
N TYR A 374 -2.41 -2.01 -3.51
CA TYR A 374 -1.36 -1.74 -4.50
C TYR A 374 -1.65 -0.53 -5.41
N TRP A 375 -2.79 0.14 -5.30
CA TRP A 375 -3.07 1.34 -6.08
C TRP A 375 -2.02 2.45 -5.94
N PRO A 376 -1.41 2.72 -4.75
CA PRO A 376 -0.39 3.76 -4.63
C PRO A 376 0.99 3.33 -5.14
N ALA A 377 1.26 2.04 -5.37
CA ALA A 377 2.59 1.53 -5.67
C ALA A 377 3.22 2.21 -6.89
N GLU A 378 2.51 2.21 -8.02
CA GLU A 378 3.02 2.81 -9.25
C GLU A 378 3.03 4.35 -9.19
N PRO A 379 1.90 5.06 -8.92
CA PRO A 379 1.87 6.52 -9.01
C PRO A 379 2.74 7.20 -7.97
N THR A 380 3.05 6.56 -6.83
CA THR A 380 3.91 7.15 -5.79
C THR A 380 5.36 6.65 -5.82
N ASN A 381 5.82 6.09 -6.97
CA ASN A 381 7.20 5.71 -7.25
C ASN A 381 7.75 4.58 -6.37
N LEU A 382 6.94 3.55 -6.16
CA LEU A 382 7.23 2.35 -5.37
C LEU A 382 6.97 1.06 -6.17
N SER A 383 7.22 1.08 -7.48
CA SER A 383 6.91 -0.02 -8.42
C SER A 383 7.46 -1.38 -8.00
N GLU A 384 8.65 -1.42 -7.36
CA GLU A 384 9.24 -2.67 -6.88
C GLU A 384 8.45 -3.33 -5.74
N LEU A 385 7.61 -2.58 -5.02
CA LEU A 385 6.75 -3.13 -3.96
C LEU A 385 5.52 -3.83 -4.56
N HIS A 386 5.10 -3.40 -5.74
CA HIS A 386 4.02 -4.05 -6.49
C HIS A 386 4.37 -5.49 -6.85
N LEU A 387 5.66 -5.79 -7.09
CA LEU A 387 6.14 -7.12 -7.47
C LEU A 387 5.72 -8.23 -6.49
N THR A 388 5.55 -7.93 -5.20
CA THR A 388 5.10 -8.94 -4.22
C THR A 388 3.70 -9.46 -4.53
N PHE A 389 2.83 -8.63 -5.08
CA PHE A 389 1.49 -9.02 -5.53
C PHE A 389 1.52 -9.62 -6.94
N LEU A 390 2.26 -9.01 -7.87
CA LEU A 390 2.31 -9.47 -9.27
C LEU A 390 2.95 -10.85 -9.41
N ASP A 391 4.02 -11.13 -8.67
CA ASP A 391 4.66 -12.44 -8.64
C ASP A 391 3.77 -13.49 -7.94
N TYR A 392 2.98 -13.07 -6.94
CA TYR A 392 1.94 -13.94 -6.35
C TYR A 392 0.91 -14.33 -7.40
N ILE A 393 0.38 -13.36 -8.16
CA ILE A 393 -0.58 -13.62 -9.24
C ILE A 393 0.03 -14.59 -10.28
N HIS A 394 1.22 -14.29 -10.77
CA HIS A 394 1.88 -15.13 -11.77
C HIS A 394 2.10 -16.56 -11.26
N ARG A 395 2.56 -16.71 -10.04
CA ARG A 395 2.82 -18.03 -9.43
C ARG A 395 1.54 -18.86 -9.34
N GLU A 396 0.47 -18.29 -8.80
CA GLU A 396 -0.79 -19.02 -8.63
C GLU A 396 -1.50 -19.27 -9.96
N ALA A 397 -1.46 -18.32 -10.88
CA ALA A 397 -2.09 -18.45 -12.19
C ALA A 397 -1.36 -19.42 -13.14
N CYS A 398 -0.01 -19.44 -13.10
CA CYS A 398 0.81 -20.09 -14.12
C CYS A 398 1.62 -21.28 -13.61
N ILE A 399 2.04 -21.29 -12.34
CA ILE A 399 2.94 -22.30 -11.77
C ILE A 399 2.18 -23.29 -10.90
N GLN A 400 1.53 -22.80 -9.84
CA GLN A 400 0.75 -23.63 -8.93
C GLN A 400 -0.57 -24.08 -9.58
N PRO A 401 -1.12 -25.25 -9.23
CA PRO A 401 -2.28 -25.81 -9.94
C PRO A 401 -3.63 -25.29 -9.44
N GLN A 402 -3.70 -24.65 -8.25
CA GLN A 402 -4.94 -24.39 -7.52
C GLN A 402 -5.90 -23.50 -8.30
N TRP A 403 -5.45 -22.34 -8.74
CA TRP A 403 -6.33 -21.40 -9.48
C TRP A 403 -6.78 -21.93 -10.84
N ARG A 404 -6.00 -22.80 -11.47
CA ARG A 404 -6.45 -23.49 -12.69
C ARG A 404 -7.51 -24.56 -12.41
N ARG A 405 -7.43 -25.25 -11.25
CA ARG A 405 -8.49 -26.15 -10.79
C ARG A 405 -9.77 -25.37 -10.46
N ASN A 406 -9.63 -24.22 -9.81
CA ASN A 406 -10.76 -23.35 -9.48
C ASN A 406 -11.57 -22.92 -10.73
N ALA A 407 -10.91 -22.63 -11.85
CA ALA A 407 -11.60 -22.31 -13.11
C ALA A 407 -12.56 -23.42 -13.55
N ARG A 408 -12.15 -24.67 -13.42
CA ARG A 408 -12.99 -25.84 -13.70
C ARG A 408 -14.07 -26.07 -12.64
N ASP A 409 -13.66 -26.05 -11.37
CA ASP A 409 -14.50 -26.50 -10.26
C ASP A 409 -15.60 -25.49 -9.92
N ILE A 410 -15.34 -24.17 -10.10
CA ILE A 410 -16.33 -23.11 -9.87
C ILE A 410 -17.14 -22.79 -11.15
N ALA A 411 -16.47 -22.65 -12.29
CA ALA A 411 -17.05 -22.10 -13.50
C ALA A 411 -17.25 -23.12 -14.63
N GLY A 412 -16.83 -24.37 -14.44
CA GLY A 412 -16.89 -25.43 -15.47
C GLY A 412 -15.99 -25.15 -16.68
N VAL A 413 -14.92 -24.36 -16.53
CA VAL A 413 -14.02 -23.95 -17.61
C VAL A 413 -12.66 -24.62 -17.47
N ASP A 414 -12.32 -25.54 -18.37
CA ASP A 414 -11.04 -26.25 -18.35
C ASP A 414 -9.84 -25.42 -18.88
N LYS A 415 -9.95 -24.09 -18.90
CA LYS A 415 -8.94 -23.18 -19.44
C LYS A 415 -8.76 -21.98 -18.55
N GLY A 416 -7.54 -21.48 -18.47
CA GLY A 416 -7.19 -20.32 -17.69
C GLY A 416 -7.19 -20.57 -16.18
N TRP A 417 -7.59 -19.60 -15.41
CA TRP A 417 -7.57 -19.64 -13.95
C TRP A 417 -8.66 -18.77 -13.34
N ALA A 418 -9.09 -19.09 -12.13
CA ALA A 418 -10.06 -18.33 -11.36
C ALA A 418 -9.67 -18.27 -9.89
N ILE A 419 -10.09 -17.19 -9.25
CA ILE A 419 -9.96 -16.94 -7.80
C ILE A 419 -11.32 -16.54 -7.23
N THR A 420 -11.40 -16.49 -5.91
CA THR A 420 -12.60 -16.09 -5.17
C THR A 420 -12.36 -14.84 -4.35
N THR A 421 -13.35 -14.41 -3.57
CA THR A 421 -13.25 -13.20 -2.72
C THR A 421 -12.20 -13.36 -1.63
N GLU A 422 -12.19 -14.48 -0.91
CA GLU A 422 -11.31 -14.72 0.23
C GLU A 422 -10.25 -15.74 -0.15
N ASN A 423 -8.98 -15.41 0.07
CA ASN A 423 -7.88 -16.24 -0.36
C ASN A 423 -6.79 -16.34 0.72
N ASN A 424 -6.16 -17.51 0.79
CA ASN A 424 -4.98 -17.73 1.62
C ASN A 424 -3.68 -17.75 0.79
N ILE A 425 -2.54 -18.01 1.45
CA ILE A 425 -1.24 -18.07 0.79
C ILE A 425 -0.94 -19.39 0.06
N TYR A 426 -1.86 -20.36 0.11
CA TYR A 426 -1.73 -21.71 -0.46
C TYR A 426 -2.59 -21.90 -1.71
N GLY A 427 -3.14 -20.82 -2.27
CA GLY A 427 -4.00 -20.84 -3.45
C GLY A 427 -5.41 -21.36 -3.20
N SER A 428 -5.78 -21.63 -1.96
CA SER A 428 -7.16 -21.95 -1.55
C SER A 428 -7.90 -20.70 -1.12
N GLY A 429 -9.21 -20.79 -1.05
CA GLY A 429 -10.08 -19.71 -0.63
C GLY A 429 -11.51 -20.17 -0.41
N THR A 430 -12.42 -19.24 -0.19
CA THR A 430 -13.85 -19.53 -0.09
C THR A 430 -14.67 -18.60 -0.97
N VAL A 431 -15.82 -19.10 -1.37
CA VAL A 431 -16.87 -18.31 -2.02
C VAL A 431 -17.74 -17.70 -0.93
N PHE A 432 -17.67 -16.38 -0.74
CA PHE A 432 -18.37 -15.71 0.35
C PHE A 432 -19.88 -16.00 0.35
N LYS A 433 -20.56 -15.73 -0.76
CA LYS A 433 -22.00 -16.02 -0.90
C LYS A 433 -22.40 -16.45 -2.32
N GLN A 434 -21.73 -15.93 -3.32
CA GLN A 434 -22.20 -15.84 -4.68
C GLN A 434 -21.07 -16.11 -5.68
N ASN A 435 -21.45 -16.22 -6.95
CA ASN A 435 -20.49 -16.41 -8.03
C ASN A 435 -19.63 -15.17 -8.22
N TYR A 436 -18.36 -15.28 -7.90
CA TYR A 436 -17.39 -14.20 -8.05
C TYR A 436 -16.07 -14.75 -8.57
N THR A 437 -15.91 -14.75 -9.91
CA THR A 437 -14.66 -15.19 -10.54
C THR A 437 -13.92 -14.04 -11.23
N ILE A 438 -14.56 -12.88 -11.30
CA ILE A 438 -14.07 -11.71 -12.03
C ILE A 438 -12.83 -11.07 -11.42
N ALA A 439 -12.48 -11.37 -10.17
CA ALA A 439 -11.25 -10.86 -9.56
C ALA A 439 -10.00 -11.21 -10.38
N ASN A 440 -10.00 -12.30 -11.16
CA ASN A 440 -8.90 -12.65 -12.03
C ASN A 440 -8.62 -11.57 -13.10
N ALA A 441 -9.67 -10.98 -13.68
CA ALA A 441 -9.52 -9.89 -14.64
C ALA A 441 -9.01 -8.61 -13.97
N TRP A 442 -9.46 -8.33 -12.74
CA TRP A 442 -8.97 -7.19 -11.97
C TRP A 442 -7.49 -7.33 -11.60
N TYR A 443 -7.05 -8.52 -11.22
CA TYR A 443 -5.64 -8.83 -10.97
C TYR A 443 -4.77 -8.62 -12.22
N CYS A 444 -5.31 -8.95 -13.41
CA CYS A 444 -4.61 -8.69 -14.68
C CYS A 444 -4.40 -7.20 -14.96
N GLN A 445 -5.30 -6.33 -14.49
CA GLN A 445 -5.12 -4.89 -14.59
C GLN A 445 -3.87 -4.40 -13.83
N HIS A 446 -3.59 -4.95 -12.64
CA HIS A 446 -2.35 -4.66 -11.89
C HIS A 446 -1.11 -5.07 -12.66
N LEU A 447 -1.13 -6.26 -13.29
CA LEU A 447 -0.04 -6.74 -14.13
C LEU A 447 0.26 -5.78 -15.28
N TRP A 448 -0.78 -5.36 -16.01
CA TRP A 448 -0.63 -4.42 -17.13
C TRP A 448 -0.22 -3.02 -16.67
N GLN A 449 -0.79 -2.53 -15.58
CA GLN A 449 -0.46 -1.23 -14.99
C GLN A 449 1.04 -1.13 -14.68
N HIS A 450 1.63 -2.17 -14.08
CA HIS A 450 3.07 -2.21 -13.80
C HIS A 450 3.91 -2.03 -15.07
N PHE A 451 3.59 -2.77 -16.14
CA PHE A 451 4.28 -2.59 -17.42
C PHE A 451 4.14 -1.17 -17.97
N ARG A 452 2.94 -0.60 -17.95
CA ARG A 452 2.70 0.76 -18.45
C ARG A 452 3.56 1.82 -17.74
N TYR A 453 3.80 1.65 -16.44
CA TYR A 453 4.62 2.57 -15.64
C TYR A 453 6.12 2.32 -15.76
N THR A 454 6.56 1.08 -15.96
CA THR A 454 7.98 0.70 -15.96
C THR A 454 8.57 0.53 -17.35
N LEU A 455 7.78 0.04 -18.30
CA LEU A 455 8.16 -0.41 -19.63
C LEU A 455 9.20 -1.54 -19.59
N ASP A 456 9.16 -2.39 -18.55
CA ASP A 456 9.99 -3.58 -18.42
C ASP A 456 9.44 -4.69 -19.33
N THR A 457 9.98 -4.75 -20.56
CA THR A 457 9.57 -5.74 -21.57
C THR A 457 9.97 -7.17 -21.18
N ALA A 458 11.04 -7.35 -20.40
CA ALA A 458 11.45 -8.67 -19.95
C ALA A 458 10.42 -9.23 -18.96
N TYR A 459 10.03 -8.43 -17.97
CA TYR A 459 8.99 -8.80 -17.01
C TYR A 459 7.62 -8.99 -17.68
N LEU A 460 7.28 -8.14 -18.65
CA LEU A 460 6.07 -8.31 -19.47
C LEU A 460 6.02 -9.72 -20.09
N ARG A 461 7.08 -10.15 -20.76
CA ARG A 461 7.12 -11.42 -21.49
C ARG A 461 7.14 -12.65 -20.60
N THR A 462 7.80 -12.56 -19.45
CA THR A 462 8.04 -13.73 -18.59
C THR A 462 6.97 -13.89 -17.51
N THR A 463 6.33 -12.81 -17.09
CA THR A 463 5.45 -12.80 -15.90
C THR A 463 4.06 -12.25 -16.22
N VAL A 464 3.97 -11.06 -16.80
CA VAL A 464 2.69 -10.37 -17.04
C VAL A 464 1.87 -11.07 -18.12
N TRP A 465 2.46 -11.25 -19.31
CA TRP A 465 1.72 -11.77 -20.46
C TRP A 465 1.19 -13.20 -20.28
N PRO A 466 1.97 -14.17 -19.74
CA PRO A 466 1.44 -15.51 -19.51
C PRO A 466 0.19 -15.54 -18.64
N ALA A 467 0.15 -14.75 -17.57
CA ALA A 467 -1.01 -14.69 -16.68
C ALA A 467 -2.21 -13.99 -17.35
N MET A 468 -2.00 -12.84 -18.01
CA MET A 468 -3.05 -12.10 -18.72
C MET A 468 -3.65 -12.91 -19.87
N ARG A 469 -2.79 -13.51 -20.70
CA ARG A 469 -3.24 -14.37 -21.82
C ARG A 469 -4.09 -15.54 -21.33
N SER A 470 -3.64 -16.20 -20.25
CA SER A 470 -4.36 -17.31 -19.64
C SER A 470 -5.72 -16.88 -19.09
N CYS A 471 -5.81 -15.70 -18.47
CA CYS A 471 -7.07 -15.10 -18.00
C CYS A 471 -8.00 -14.75 -19.18
N ALA A 472 -7.47 -14.16 -20.25
CA ALA A 472 -8.27 -13.88 -21.46
C ALA A 472 -8.83 -15.16 -22.09
N VAL A 473 -8.07 -16.26 -22.11
CA VAL A 473 -8.54 -17.58 -22.59
C VAL A 473 -9.66 -18.12 -21.71
N TYR A 474 -9.62 -17.91 -20.39
CA TYR A 474 -10.71 -18.25 -19.46
C TYR A 474 -12.00 -17.51 -19.85
N TRP A 475 -11.95 -16.19 -20.00
CA TRP A 475 -13.13 -15.39 -20.32
C TRP A 475 -13.63 -15.62 -21.74
N LEU A 476 -12.77 -15.84 -22.73
CA LEU A 476 -13.19 -16.24 -24.08
C LEU A 476 -13.99 -17.55 -24.08
N ALA A 477 -13.69 -18.46 -23.16
CA ALA A 477 -14.43 -19.72 -23.01
C ALA A 477 -15.71 -19.59 -22.16
N ARG A 478 -15.73 -18.69 -21.17
CA ARG A 478 -16.84 -18.51 -20.23
C ARG A 478 -17.97 -17.63 -20.76
N LEU A 479 -17.65 -16.59 -21.54
CA LEU A 479 -18.64 -15.65 -22.05
C LEU A 479 -19.79 -16.35 -22.80
N LYS A 480 -21.01 -15.87 -22.61
CA LYS A 480 -22.23 -16.34 -23.31
C LYS A 480 -22.74 -15.27 -24.23
N LYS A 481 -23.32 -15.70 -25.36
CA LYS A 481 -23.92 -14.81 -26.32
C LYS A 481 -25.35 -14.50 -25.93
N ALA A 482 -25.67 -13.22 -25.76
CA ALA A 482 -27.01 -12.73 -25.47
C ALA A 482 -27.90 -12.71 -26.70
N ALA A 483 -29.22 -12.50 -26.50
CA ALA A 483 -30.21 -12.45 -27.57
C ALA A 483 -29.99 -11.26 -28.53
N ASP A 484 -29.43 -10.15 -28.07
CA ASP A 484 -29.06 -8.97 -28.85
C ASP A 484 -27.79 -9.16 -29.69
N GLY A 485 -27.11 -10.29 -29.50
CA GLY A 485 -25.86 -10.65 -30.21
C GLY A 485 -24.60 -10.25 -29.51
N THR A 486 -24.66 -9.52 -28.39
CA THR A 486 -23.51 -9.16 -27.55
C THR A 486 -22.98 -10.36 -26.74
N TRP A 487 -21.77 -10.28 -26.24
CA TRP A 487 -21.20 -11.28 -25.35
C TRP A 487 -21.21 -10.78 -23.91
N GLU A 488 -21.70 -11.61 -23.00
CA GLU A 488 -21.92 -11.29 -21.60
C GLU A 488 -21.14 -12.22 -20.66
N CYS A 489 -20.67 -11.66 -19.54
CA CYS A 489 -20.20 -12.42 -18.39
C CYS A 489 -21.43 -13.11 -17.76
N PRO A 490 -21.46 -14.44 -17.71
CA PRO A 490 -22.63 -15.12 -17.20
C PRO A 490 -22.58 -15.21 -15.68
N ASP A 491 -23.72 -14.96 -15.04
CA ASP A 491 -23.99 -15.34 -13.66
C ASP A 491 -22.88 -14.88 -12.68
N GLU A 492 -22.56 -13.58 -12.71
CA GLU A 492 -21.57 -12.94 -11.83
C GLU A 492 -22.28 -12.02 -10.83
N TRP A 493 -21.72 -11.97 -9.63
CA TRP A 493 -22.20 -11.10 -8.57
C TRP A 493 -21.56 -9.71 -8.63
N SER A 494 -22.32 -8.66 -8.32
CA SER A 494 -21.78 -7.32 -8.09
C SER A 494 -21.56 -7.12 -6.59
N PRO A 495 -20.32 -6.98 -6.13
CA PRO A 495 -20.06 -6.85 -4.70
C PRO A 495 -20.75 -5.62 -4.07
N GLU A 496 -21.37 -5.72 -2.93
CA GLU A 496 -21.70 -6.95 -2.18
C GLU A 496 -23.20 -6.96 -1.90
N HIS A 497 -24.03 -6.76 -2.91
CA HIS A 497 -25.49 -6.75 -2.82
C HIS A 497 -26.15 -7.14 -4.15
N GLY A 498 -27.48 -7.26 -4.10
CA GLY A 498 -28.29 -7.57 -5.28
C GLY A 498 -28.16 -9.02 -5.76
N PRO A 499 -28.70 -9.30 -6.95
CA PRO A 499 -28.71 -10.64 -7.51
C PRO A 499 -27.39 -11.00 -8.21
N ASP A 500 -27.15 -12.31 -8.37
CA ASP A 500 -26.30 -12.81 -9.45
C ASP A 500 -27.04 -12.60 -10.77
N GLU A 501 -26.37 -12.00 -11.74
CA GLU A 501 -26.96 -11.68 -13.02
C GLU A 501 -25.91 -11.76 -14.14
N ASN A 502 -26.36 -12.06 -15.36
CA ASN A 502 -25.50 -11.87 -16.52
C ASN A 502 -25.23 -10.38 -16.73
N ALA A 503 -24.03 -10.06 -17.20
CA ALA A 503 -23.65 -8.71 -17.56
C ALA A 503 -23.80 -7.69 -16.41
N THR A 504 -23.40 -8.07 -15.17
CA THR A 504 -23.21 -7.05 -14.15
C THR A 504 -22.16 -6.03 -14.64
N ALA A 505 -22.35 -4.75 -14.37
CA ALA A 505 -21.43 -3.71 -14.81
C ALA A 505 -20.00 -3.99 -14.31
N HIS A 506 -19.88 -4.48 -13.07
CA HIS A 506 -18.60 -4.88 -12.47
C HIS A 506 -17.83 -5.88 -13.34
N SER A 507 -18.47 -6.98 -13.70
CA SER A 507 -17.80 -8.04 -14.47
C SER A 507 -17.57 -7.63 -15.93
N GLN A 508 -18.53 -6.95 -16.55
CA GLN A 508 -18.38 -6.52 -17.94
C GLN A 508 -17.26 -5.51 -18.15
N GLN A 509 -17.20 -4.46 -17.32
CA GLN A 509 -16.17 -3.44 -17.40
C GLN A 509 -14.76 -4.03 -17.14
N LEU A 510 -14.63 -5.00 -16.21
CA LEU A 510 -13.36 -5.66 -15.95
C LEU A 510 -12.92 -6.60 -17.08
N VAL A 511 -13.85 -7.33 -17.72
CA VAL A 511 -13.53 -8.15 -18.90
C VAL A 511 -13.24 -7.27 -20.12
N TRP A 512 -13.96 -6.15 -20.28
CA TRP A 512 -13.65 -5.15 -21.30
C TRP A 512 -12.22 -4.65 -21.14
N GLN A 513 -11.83 -4.24 -19.90
CA GLN A 513 -10.47 -3.78 -19.61
C GLN A 513 -9.42 -4.85 -19.87
N LEU A 514 -9.68 -6.10 -19.45
CA LEU A 514 -8.78 -7.23 -19.71
C LEU A 514 -8.52 -7.44 -21.21
N PHE A 515 -9.58 -7.45 -22.02
CA PHE A 515 -9.46 -7.69 -23.46
C PHE A 515 -8.76 -6.52 -24.16
N HIS A 516 -9.12 -5.29 -23.81
CA HIS A 516 -8.42 -4.07 -24.26
C HIS A 516 -6.93 -4.14 -23.95
N ASP A 517 -6.58 -4.42 -22.71
CA ASP A 517 -5.20 -4.45 -22.23
C ASP A 517 -4.40 -5.61 -22.88
N CYS A 518 -5.02 -6.76 -23.11
CA CYS A 518 -4.40 -7.87 -23.84
C CYS A 518 -4.12 -7.53 -25.30
N LEU A 519 -5.01 -6.79 -25.97
CA LEU A 519 -4.78 -6.34 -27.36
C LEU A 519 -3.63 -5.32 -27.42
N GLU A 520 -3.53 -4.40 -26.44
CA GLU A 520 -2.38 -3.50 -26.36
C GLU A 520 -1.07 -4.22 -25.99
N ALA A 521 -1.14 -5.22 -25.11
CA ALA A 521 0.03 -5.95 -24.61
C ALA A 521 0.61 -6.93 -25.63
N ALA A 522 -0.18 -7.44 -26.56
CA ALA A 522 0.21 -8.52 -27.49
C ALA A 522 1.49 -8.21 -28.26
N SER A 523 1.59 -7.05 -28.88
CA SER A 523 2.77 -6.65 -29.68
C SER A 523 4.04 -6.51 -28.83
N PRO A 524 4.11 -5.73 -27.73
CA PRO A 524 5.31 -5.64 -26.90
C PRO A 524 5.64 -6.96 -26.18
N ALA A 525 4.66 -7.81 -25.91
CA ALA A 525 4.87 -9.16 -25.37
C ALA A 525 5.48 -10.12 -26.39
N GLY A 526 5.35 -9.84 -27.70
CA GLY A 526 5.78 -10.71 -28.77
C GLY A 526 4.80 -11.86 -29.05
N GLU A 527 3.50 -11.62 -28.89
CA GLU A 527 2.45 -12.59 -29.23
C GLU A 527 2.31 -12.69 -30.76
N HIS A 528 2.24 -13.91 -31.28
CA HIS A 528 2.16 -14.21 -32.71
C HIS A 528 1.04 -15.20 -33.07
N ASP A 529 0.26 -15.67 -32.09
CA ASP A 529 -0.88 -16.55 -32.30
C ASP A 529 -2.04 -15.74 -32.93
N ALA A 530 -2.06 -15.72 -34.27
CA ALA A 530 -3.07 -14.98 -35.03
C ALA A 530 -4.51 -15.46 -34.70
N ALA A 531 -4.71 -16.77 -34.51
CA ALA A 531 -6.04 -17.31 -34.21
C ALA A 531 -6.56 -16.81 -32.84
N PHE A 532 -5.68 -16.74 -31.85
CA PHE A 532 -6.01 -16.15 -30.55
C PHE A 532 -6.33 -14.66 -30.66
N LEU A 533 -5.49 -13.89 -31.37
CA LEU A 533 -5.67 -12.44 -31.52
C LEU A 533 -6.94 -12.10 -32.32
N ASP A 534 -7.24 -12.85 -33.38
CA ASP A 534 -8.47 -12.69 -34.17
C ASP A 534 -9.73 -12.99 -33.33
N LEU A 535 -9.70 -14.08 -32.56
CA LEU A 535 -10.79 -14.43 -31.66
C LEU A 535 -10.99 -13.36 -30.58
N LEU A 536 -9.90 -12.92 -29.92
CA LEU A 536 -9.94 -11.89 -28.88
C LEU A 536 -10.50 -10.56 -29.42
N SER A 537 -9.96 -10.12 -30.58
CA SER A 537 -10.39 -8.89 -31.23
C SER A 537 -11.85 -8.96 -31.69
N SER A 538 -12.30 -10.09 -32.24
CA SER A 538 -13.69 -10.31 -32.64
C SER A 538 -14.62 -10.28 -31.43
N ARG A 539 -14.22 -10.93 -30.33
CA ARG A 539 -15.00 -10.98 -29.09
C ARG A 539 -15.10 -9.60 -28.45
N PHE A 540 -13.99 -8.86 -28.38
CA PHE A 540 -13.94 -7.51 -27.82
C PHE A 540 -14.87 -6.53 -28.56
N ARG A 541 -14.95 -6.60 -29.91
CA ARG A 541 -15.85 -5.73 -30.71
C ARG A 541 -17.34 -5.97 -30.48
N SER A 542 -17.71 -7.11 -29.96
CA SER A 542 -19.09 -7.48 -29.69
C SER A 542 -19.35 -7.82 -28.22
N LEU A 543 -18.42 -7.42 -27.34
CA LEU A 543 -18.58 -7.53 -25.90
C LEU A 543 -19.59 -6.47 -25.43
N ASP A 544 -20.50 -6.83 -24.55
CA ASP A 544 -21.23 -5.86 -23.76
C ASP A 544 -20.26 -5.08 -22.88
N ASP A 545 -20.29 -3.75 -22.89
CA ASP A 545 -19.32 -2.92 -22.18
C ASP A 545 -19.70 -2.66 -20.71
N GLY A 546 -20.91 -3.06 -20.28
CA GLY A 546 -21.36 -2.81 -18.90
C GLY A 546 -21.65 -1.34 -18.59
N CYS A 547 -21.70 -0.47 -19.60
CA CYS A 547 -21.94 0.96 -19.44
C CYS A 547 -23.42 1.36 -19.68
N HIS A 548 -24.35 0.55 -19.20
CA HIS A 548 -25.77 0.84 -19.29
C HIS A 548 -26.18 1.97 -18.35
N THR A 549 -27.20 2.75 -18.76
CA THR A 549 -27.68 3.89 -17.98
C THR A 549 -29.18 3.79 -17.70
N GLU A 550 -29.61 4.42 -16.61
CA GLU A 550 -31.01 4.54 -16.22
C GLU A 550 -31.27 5.94 -15.66
N THR A 551 -32.45 6.51 -16.01
CA THR A 551 -32.87 7.80 -15.47
C THR A 551 -33.71 7.60 -14.21
N HIS A 552 -33.31 8.28 -13.13
CA HIS A 552 -34.05 8.29 -11.87
C HIS A 552 -34.05 9.73 -11.31
N ASP A 553 -35.20 10.21 -10.82
CA ASP A 553 -35.37 11.58 -10.34
C ASP A 553 -34.84 12.66 -11.32
N GLY A 554 -35.04 12.45 -12.63
CA GLY A 554 -34.61 13.37 -13.68
C GLY A 554 -33.09 13.40 -13.93
N ARG A 555 -32.30 12.50 -13.34
CA ARG A 555 -30.85 12.37 -13.54
C ARG A 555 -30.51 11.03 -14.15
N LEU A 556 -29.47 11.02 -14.96
CA LEU A 556 -28.91 9.81 -15.56
C LEU A 556 -27.88 9.19 -14.60
N TYR A 557 -28.00 7.90 -14.34
CA TYR A 557 -27.08 7.12 -13.51
C TYR A 557 -26.55 5.93 -14.29
N LEU A 558 -25.34 5.47 -13.98
CA LEU A 558 -24.81 4.22 -14.49
C LEU A 558 -25.47 3.05 -13.75
N ARG A 559 -25.91 2.03 -14.49
CA ARG A 559 -26.55 0.84 -13.92
C ARG A 559 -25.54 -0.12 -13.34
N GLU A 560 -25.93 -0.82 -12.29
CA GLU A 560 -25.12 -1.88 -11.67
C GLU A 560 -25.41 -3.26 -12.29
N TRP A 561 -26.64 -3.47 -12.74
CA TRP A 561 -27.09 -4.67 -13.44
C TRP A 561 -27.73 -4.30 -14.79
N LYS A 562 -27.48 -5.13 -15.82
CA LYS A 562 -28.04 -4.90 -17.16
C LYS A 562 -29.56 -5.05 -17.15
N TYR A 563 -30.08 -6.07 -16.48
CA TYR A 563 -31.49 -6.44 -16.52
C TYR A 563 -32.28 -5.98 -15.30
N THR A 564 -31.64 -5.88 -14.15
CA THR A 564 -32.25 -5.46 -12.88
C THR A 564 -31.97 -3.99 -12.58
N SER A 565 -33.00 -3.22 -12.17
CA SER A 565 -32.84 -1.82 -11.74
C SER A 565 -32.24 -1.77 -10.34
N GLN A 566 -31.19 -0.97 -10.17
CA GLN A 566 -30.54 -0.76 -8.86
C GLN A 566 -31.42 0.02 -7.87
N PHE A 567 -32.42 0.75 -8.34
CA PHE A 567 -33.27 1.59 -7.50
C PHE A 567 -34.25 0.82 -6.62
N GLY A 568 -34.36 -0.50 -6.81
CA GLY A 568 -35.07 -1.43 -5.91
C GLY A 568 -34.24 -1.88 -4.71
N TYR A 569 -32.97 -1.50 -4.62
CA TYR A 569 -32.03 -1.87 -3.55
C TYR A 569 -31.58 -0.64 -2.78
N ASP A 570 -30.80 -0.84 -1.69
CA ASP A 570 -30.19 0.25 -0.91
C ASP A 570 -28.96 0.84 -1.63
N TRP A 571 -29.19 1.29 -2.86
CA TRP A 571 -28.10 1.76 -3.73
C TRP A 571 -27.41 3.03 -3.25
N ARG A 572 -28.08 3.88 -2.47
CA ARG A 572 -27.51 5.13 -1.96
C ARG A 572 -26.55 4.91 -0.79
N ALA A 573 -26.90 4.00 0.12
CA ALA A 573 -26.10 3.75 1.33
C ALA A 573 -25.03 2.67 1.14
N HIS A 574 -25.08 1.91 0.05
CA HIS A 574 -24.14 0.82 -0.19
C HIS A 574 -22.70 1.33 -0.29
N ARG A 575 -21.75 0.61 0.35
CA ARG A 575 -20.34 1.01 0.44
C ARG A 575 -19.56 0.78 -0.85
N HIS A 576 -19.86 -0.28 -1.62
CA HIS A 576 -19.24 -0.55 -2.91
C HIS A 576 -19.79 0.33 -4.03
N LEU A 577 -18.95 0.59 -5.03
CA LEU A 577 -19.24 1.30 -6.27
C LEU A 577 -18.79 0.43 -7.44
N SER A 578 -19.23 -0.84 -7.43
CA SER A 578 -18.77 -1.90 -8.32
C SER A 578 -19.04 -1.61 -9.80
N HIS A 579 -20.08 -0.82 -10.10
CA HIS A 579 -20.44 -0.37 -11.46
C HIS A 579 -19.59 0.79 -12.00
N LEU A 580 -18.60 1.28 -11.26
CA LEU A 580 -17.72 2.39 -11.67
C LEU A 580 -16.29 1.95 -11.98
N MET A 581 -16.06 0.65 -12.21
CA MET A 581 -14.73 0.10 -12.50
C MET A 581 -14.12 0.69 -13.76
N GLY A 582 -14.93 0.96 -14.80
CA GLY A 582 -14.48 1.59 -16.04
C GLY A 582 -13.99 3.03 -15.87
N LEU A 583 -14.44 3.74 -14.81
CA LEU A 583 -13.93 5.07 -14.45
C LEU A 583 -12.62 4.97 -13.68
N TYR A 584 -12.59 4.16 -12.59
CA TYR A 584 -11.40 3.86 -11.79
C TYR A 584 -11.51 2.47 -11.15
N PRO A 585 -10.45 1.65 -11.23
CA PRO A 585 -9.12 1.90 -11.79
C PRO A 585 -9.03 1.78 -13.31
N GLY A 586 -10.11 1.39 -13.99
CA GLY A 586 -10.17 1.22 -15.44
C GLY A 586 -9.96 2.49 -16.26
N SER A 587 -10.07 2.35 -17.58
CA SER A 587 -9.87 3.43 -18.53
C SER A 587 -10.97 3.51 -19.61
N GLU A 588 -12.06 2.79 -19.43
CA GLU A 588 -13.18 2.76 -20.39
C GLU A 588 -13.99 4.05 -20.36
N ILE A 589 -14.22 4.59 -19.15
CA ILE A 589 -15.04 5.79 -18.93
C ILE A 589 -14.13 7.02 -18.78
N GLY A 590 -14.36 8.05 -19.58
CA GLY A 590 -13.56 9.27 -19.52
C GLY A 590 -14.18 10.47 -20.20
N LEU A 591 -13.88 11.67 -19.71
CA LEU A 591 -14.28 12.93 -20.34
C LEU A 591 -13.64 13.06 -21.73
N GLY A 592 -14.45 13.37 -22.73
CA GLY A 592 -14.02 13.42 -24.13
C GLY A 592 -13.91 12.04 -24.80
N ILE A 593 -14.30 10.95 -24.13
CA ILE A 593 -14.38 9.60 -24.66
C ILE A 593 -15.86 9.20 -24.80
N ASN A 594 -16.61 9.25 -23.70
CA ASN A 594 -18.04 8.90 -23.63
C ASN A 594 -18.74 9.80 -22.60
N ASP A 595 -18.90 11.09 -22.93
CA ASP A 595 -19.31 12.13 -22.00
C ASP A 595 -20.61 11.86 -21.24
N SER A 596 -21.62 11.25 -21.91
CA SER A 596 -22.88 10.91 -21.24
C SER A 596 -22.71 9.83 -20.18
N ILE A 597 -21.87 8.81 -20.44
CA ILE A 597 -21.54 7.73 -19.51
C ILE A 597 -20.69 8.31 -18.37
N PHE A 598 -19.72 9.17 -18.70
CA PHE A 598 -18.90 9.87 -17.69
C PHE A 598 -19.76 10.70 -16.74
N MET A 599 -20.76 11.44 -17.25
CA MET A 599 -21.68 12.20 -16.40
C MET A 599 -22.58 11.29 -15.56
N ALA A 600 -23.05 10.18 -16.12
CA ALA A 600 -23.83 9.19 -15.38
C ALA A 600 -23.02 8.56 -14.24
N ALA A 601 -21.75 8.23 -14.48
CA ALA A 601 -20.83 7.73 -13.45
C ALA A 601 -20.57 8.77 -12.33
N ALA A 602 -20.37 10.03 -12.70
CA ALA A 602 -20.22 11.13 -11.75
C ALA A 602 -21.47 11.33 -10.88
N ASN A 603 -22.66 11.25 -11.49
CA ASN A 603 -23.93 11.30 -10.76
C ASN A 603 -24.10 10.12 -9.81
N SER A 604 -23.75 8.89 -10.25
CA SER A 604 -23.79 7.69 -9.40
C SER A 604 -22.88 7.83 -8.17
N LEU A 605 -21.68 8.35 -8.35
CA LEU A 605 -20.75 8.59 -7.27
C LEU A 605 -21.28 9.63 -6.26
N GLN A 606 -21.76 10.78 -6.76
CA GLN A 606 -22.25 11.87 -5.91
C GLN A 606 -23.56 11.57 -5.18
N ALA A 607 -24.34 10.63 -5.69
CA ALA A 607 -25.60 10.21 -5.06
C ALA A 607 -25.40 9.29 -3.85
N ARG A 608 -24.20 8.71 -3.66
CA ARG A 608 -23.90 7.85 -2.50
C ARG A 608 -23.86 8.63 -1.21
N THR A 609 -24.59 8.17 -0.21
CA THR A 609 -24.57 8.72 1.16
C THR A 609 -23.36 8.22 1.93
N PHE A 610 -23.22 8.67 3.18
CA PHE A 610 -22.12 8.27 4.06
C PHE A 610 -22.57 7.29 5.17
N GLU A 611 -23.74 6.69 5.06
CA GLU A 611 -24.29 5.80 6.06
C GLU A 611 -23.44 4.55 6.28
N ASN A 612 -22.95 3.97 5.19
CA ASN A 612 -22.05 2.80 5.21
C ASN A 612 -20.69 3.16 4.58
N ALA A 613 -20.02 4.20 5.09
CA ALA A 613 -18.75 4.65 4.57
C ALA A 613 -17.61 4.09 5.43
N THR A 614 -17.10 2.93 5.07
CA THR A 614 -15.88 2.32 5.62
C THR A 614 -14.63 3.04 5.12
N GLY A 615 -13.48 2.83 5.74
CA GLY A 615 -12.24 3.49 5.36
C GLY A 615 -11.86 3.26 3.90
N TRP A 616 -11.84 2.00 3.45
CA TRP A 616 -11.56 1.69 2.04
C TRP A 616 -12.62 2.28 1.07
N SER A 617 -13.90 2.34 1.49
CA SER A 617 -14.94 2.94 0.66
C SER A 617 -14.69 4.43 0.42
N LEU A 618 -14.21 5.16 1.44
CA LEU A 618 -13.79 6.55 1.32
C LEU A 618 -12.57 6.67 0.39
N GLY A 619 -11.57 5.79 0.54
CA GLY A 619 -10.42 5.70 -0.36
C GLY A 619 -10.84 5.49 -1.81
N HIS A 620 -11.74 4.54 -2.10
CA HIS A 620 -12.27 4.30 -3.46
C HIS A 620 -12.96 5.54 -4.02
N ARG A 621 -13.84 6.18 -3.22
CA ARG A 621 -14.57 7.39 -3.65
C ARG A 621 -13.65 8.58 -3.94
N ILE A 622 -12.52 8.73 -3.22
CA ILE A 622 -11.52 9.77 -3.52
C ILE A 622 -10.92 9.53 -4.91
N ASN A 623 -10.53 8.28 -5.23
CA ASN A 623 -9.99 7.92 -6.54
C ASN A 623 -11.00 8.16 -7.66
N LEU A 624 -12.23 7.69 -7.49
CA LEU A 624 -13.33 7.92 -8.44
C LEU A 624 -13.62 9.42 -8.63
N GLY A 625 -13.66 10.18 -7.53
CA GLY A 625 -13.88 11.64 -7.56
C GLY A 625 -12.75 12.38 -8.28
N ALA A 626 -11.51 11.94 -8.09
CA ALA A 626 -10.36 12.49 -8.81
C ALA A 626 -10.48 12.25 -10.32
N ARG A 627 -10.88 11.03 -10.74
CA ARG A 627 -11.13 10.69 -12.16
C ARG A 627 -12.32 11.43 -12.74
N ALA A 628 -13.35 11.67 -11.93
CA ALA A 628 -14.53 12.47 -12.30
C ALA A 628 -14.26 13.99 -12.22
N ARG A 629 -13.05 14.42 -11.84
CA ARG A 629 -12.63 15.85 -11.71
C ARG A 629 -13.46 16.65 -10.70
N LEU A 630 -13.94 15.99 -9.65
CA LEU A 630 -14.79 16.54 -8.61
C LEU A 630 -13.95 17.03 -7.41
N ALA A 631 -13.06 18.01 -7.62
CA ALA A 631 -12.07 18.44 -6.62
C ALA A 631 -12.67 18.81 -5.22
N PRO A 632 -13.73 19.64 -5.10
CA PRO A 632 -14.34 19.92 -3.81
C PRO A 632 -14.95 18.67 -3.15
N PHE A 633 -15.52 17.78 -3.94
CA PHE A 633 -16.07 16.50 -3.45
C PHE A 633 -14.95 15.60 -2.91
N CYS A 634 -13.81 15.49 -3.62
CA CYS A 634 -12.64 14.75 -3.14
C CYS A 634 -12.18 15.27 -1.77
N HIS A 635 -12.09 16.60 -1.60
CA HIS A 635 -11.66 17.16 -0.32
C HIS A 635 -12.68 16.86 0.81
N SER A 636 -13.97 16.90 0.51
CA SER A 636 -14.99 16.51 1.51
C SER A 636 -14.87 15.06 1.96
N LEU A 637 -14.46 14.16 1.04
CA LEU A 637 -14.16 12.77 1.34
C LEU A 637 -12.86 12.63 2.16
N ILE A 638 -11.82 13.41 1.86
CA ILE A 638 -10.57 13.47 2.64
C ILE A 638 -10.86 13.85 4.08
N VAL A 639 -11.63 14.94 4.30
CA VAL A 639 -12.03 15.35 5.64
C VAL A 639 -12.82 14.26 6.37
N ARG A 640 -13.65 13.52 5.65
CA ARG A 640 -14.40 12.39 6.21
C ARG A 640 -13.49 11.20 6.55
N ALA A 641 -12.56 10.85 5.69
CA ALA A 641 -11.62 9.75 5.88
C ALA A 641 -10.67 9.97 7.07
N LEU A 642 -10.39 11.23 7.41
CA LEU A 642 -9.51 11.59 8.53
C LEU A 642 -10.27 11.83 9.86
N ARG A 643 -11.51 11.40 9.97
CA ARG A 643 -12.26 11.42 11.25
C ARG A 643 -11.79 10.30 12.17
N LEU A 644 -11.65 10.62 13.45
CA LEU A 644 -11.32 9.62 14.46
C LEU A 644 -12.44 8.59 14.60
N SER A 645 -12.12 7.32 14.42
CA SER A 645 -12.95 6.18 14.74
C SER A 645 -12.63 5.67 16.16
N THR A 646 -13.66 5.30 16.90
CA THR A 646 -13.54 4.74 18.27
C THR A 646 -14.02 3.29 18.36
N SER A 647 -14.55 2.72 17.25
CA SER A 647 -15.01 1.34 17.20
C SER A 647 -13.88 0.41 16.78
N THR A 648 -13.70 -0.67 17.50
CA THR A 648 -12.80 -1.79 17.16
C THR A 648 -13.55 -3.04 16.72
N ASP A 649 -14.88 -3.02 16.79
CA ASP A 649 -15.76 -4.06 16.29
C ASP A 649 -16.14 -3.82 14.82
N ILE A 650 -16.68 -4.84 14.16
CA ILE A 650 -17.18 -4.71 12.78
C ILE A 650 -18.37 -3.74 12.76
N ASP A 651 -18.15 -2.54 12.25
CA ASP A 651 -19.16 -1.48 12.12
C ASP A 651 -18.93 -0.67 10.83
N GLN A 652 -19.73 -0.96 9.82
CA GLN A 652 -19.62 -0.33 8.50
C GLN A 652 -19.94 1.18 8.50
N THR A 653 -20.43 1.73 9.61
CA THR A 653 -20.76 3.16 9.76
C THR A 653 -19.62 3.98 10.35
N LYS A 654 -18.56 3.35 10.83
CA LYS A 654 -17.47 3.94 11.61
C LYS A 654 -16.14 4.07 10.86
N GLY A 655 -16.20 4.17 9.54
CA GLY A 655 -14.99 4.41 8.72
C GLY A 655 -14.29 5.72 9.09
N GLY A 656 -12.94 5.69 9.08
CA GLY A 656 -12.10 6.81 9.45
C GLY A 656 -10.67 6.38 9.77
N ILE A 657 -10.06 6.99 10.80
CA ILE A 657 -8.71 6.64 11.28
C ILE A 657 -8.72 6.39 12.78
N TYR A 658 -7.79 5.58 13.27
CA TYR A 658 -7.46 5.48 14.69
C TYR A 658 -6.42 6.52 15.12
N GLU A 659 -6.13 6.62 16.42
CA GLU A 659 -5.13 7.55 16.94
C GLU A 659 -3.72 7.32 16.38
N ASN A 660 -3.39 6.09 15.97
CA ASN A 660 -2.12 5.73 15.33
C ASN A 660 -2.13 5.90 13.80
N LEU A 661 -3.17 6.51 13.25
CA LEU A 661 -3.40 6.72 11.83
C LEU A 661 -3.60 5.44 10.99
N TRP A 662 -3.81 4.29 11.61
CA TRP A 662 -4.34 3.15 10.88
C TRP A 662 -5.75 3.42 10.41
N ASP A 663 -6.07 2.94 9.21
CA ASP A 663 -7.41 3.03 8.65
C ASP A 663 -8.40 2.19 9.45
N ALA A 664 -9.58 2.73 9.66
CA ALA A 664 -10.70 2.02 10.27
C ALA A 664 -11.75 1.68 9.21
N HIS A 665 -11.88 0.40 8.93
CA HIS A 665 -13.11 -0.10 8.30
C HIS A 665 -14.36 0.23 9.19
N ALA A 666 -14.55 0.02 10.46
CA ALA A 666 -13.94 -0.67 11.58
C ALA A 666 -14.19 -2.19 11.52
N PRO A 667 -13.29 -3.07 12.02
CA PRO A 667 -11.98 -2.78 12.67
C PRO A 667 -10.89 -2.33 11.69
N PHE A 668 -9.61 -2.41 12.12
CA PHE A 668 -8.47 -2.06 11.29
C PHE A 668 -8.43 -2.87 9.98
N GLN A 669 -8.36 -2.15 8.87
CA GLN A 669 -7.98 -2.67 7.55
C GLN A 669 -7.02 -1.67 6.90
N ILE A 670 -5.95 -2.15 6.26
CA ILE A 670 -4.88 -1.27 5.76
C ILE A 670 -5.20 -0.63 4.40
N ASP A 671 -6.17 -1.16 3.70
CA ASP A 671 -6.54 -0.77 2.34
C ASP A 671 -6.99 0.70 2.23
N GLY A 672 -7.70 1.24 3.22
CA GLY A 672 -8.07 2.64 3.24
C GLY A 672 -6.88 3.59 3.34
N ASN A 673 -5.80 3.23 4.08
CA ASN A 673 -4.54 3.98 4.07
C ASN A 673 -3.95 4.09 2.66
N PHE A 674 -3.96 2.98 1.91
CA PHE A 674 -3.41 2.91 0.57
C PHE A 674 -4.31 3.58 -0.47
N GLY A 675 -5.63 3.36 -0.37
CA GLY A 675 -6.61 4.00 -1.23
C GLY A 675 -6.61 5.52 -1.13
N PHE A 676 -6.44 6.06 0.08
CA PHE A 676 -6.27 7.50 0.30
C PHE A 676 -5.02 8.03 -0.42
N THR A 677 -3.87 7.38 -0.22
CA THR A 677 -2.60 7.80 -0.82
C THR A 677 -2.67 7.78 -2.35
N ALA A 678 -3.27 6.74 -2.95
CA ALA A 678 -3.52 6.66 -4.38
C ALA A 678 -4.46 7.76 -4.87
N GLY A 679 -5.55 8.02 -4.14
CA GLY A 679 -6.53 9.03 -4.48
C GLY A 679 -5.94 10.44 -4.50
N VAL A 680 -5.10 10.79 -3.52
CA VAL A 680 -4.36 12.06 -3.50
C VAL A 680 -3.41 12.16 -4.70
N ALA A 681 -2.71 11.07 -5.05
CA ALA A 681 -1.86 11.07 -6.25
C ALA A 681 -2.67 11.29 -7.53
N GLU A 682 -3.85 10.65 -7.68
CA GLU A 682 -4.77 10.84 -8.81
C GLU A 682 -5.36 12.27 -8.88
N MET A 683 -5.56 12.94 -7.74
CA MET A 683 -5.99 14.35 -7.72
C MET A 683 -4.94 15.29 -8.29
N LEU A 684 -3.65 14.93 -8.16
CA LEU A 684 -2.51 15.78 -8.54
C LEU A 684 -1.94 15.44 -9.92
N LEU A 685 -1.97 14.18 -10.34
CA LEU A 685 -1.42 13.74 -11.61
C LEU A 685 -2.20 12.53 -12.14
N GLN A 686 -2.78 12.64 -13.33
CA GLN A 686 -3.32 11.50 -14.06
C GLN A 686 -2.52 11.23 -15.33
N SER A 687 -2.38 9.96 -15.70
CA SER A 687 -1.74 9.56 -16.95
C SER A 687 -2.62 8.54 -17.68
N ARG A 688 -3.54 9.04 -18.48
CA ARG A 688 -4.55 8.28 -19.22
C ARG A 688 -4.55 8.67 -20.69
N PHE A 689 -4.97 7.75 -21.57
CA PHE A 689 -5.14 8.01 -23.00
C PHE A 689 -3.91 8.66 -23.64
N GLY A 690 -2.70 8.30 -23.16
CA GLY A 690 -1.44 8.86 -23.63
C GLY A 690 -1.15 10.30 -23.21
N VAL A 691 -1.88 10.86 -22.24
CA VAL A 691 -1.75 12.24 -21.78
C VAL A 691 -1.42 12.26 -20.28
N LEU A 692 -0.46 13.11 -19.89
CA LEU A 692 -0.21 13.51 -18.50
C LEU A 692 -1.08 14.73 -18.18
N GLU A 693 -2.07 14.58 -17.33
CA GLU A 693 -2.94 15.67 -16.88
C GLU A 693 -2.47 16.19 -15.53
N ILE A 694 -2.13 17.45 -15.48
CA ILE A 694 -1.54 18.12 -14.30
C ILE A 694 -2.66 18.75 -13.46
N LEU A 695 -2.69 18.43 -12.16
CA LEU A 695 -3.65 18.95 -11.17
C LEU A 695 -5.13 18.80 -11.59
N PRO A 696 -5.56 17.63 -12.13
CA PRO A 696 -6.89 17.47 -12.71
C PRO A 696 -8.03 17.65 -11.69
N ALA A 697 -7.75 17.42 -10.41
CA ALA A 697 -8.73 17.51 -9.33
C ALA A 697 -8.17 18.23 -8.08
N LEU A 698 -7.33 19.27 -8.28
CA LEU A 698 -6.79 20.07 -7.18
C LEU A 698 -7.91 20.85 -6.49
N PRO A 699 -8.15 20.66 -5.16
CA PRO A 699 -9.13 21.44 -4.41
C PRO A 699 -8.53 22.82 -4.04
N ALA A 700 -8.50 23.73 -5.00
CA ALA A 700 -7.74 24.99 -4.94
C ALA A 700 -8.09 25.92 -3.76
N ASP A 701 -9.33 25.85 -3.25
CA ASP A 701 -9.77 26.62 -2.07
C ASP A 701 -9.13 26.10 -0.77
N TYR A 702 -8.74 24.82 -0.74
CA TYR A 702 -8.14 24.14 0.43
C TYR A 702 -6.63 23.98 0.27
N TRP A 703 -6.17 23.49 -0.89
CA TRP A 703 -4.76 23.30 -1.22
C TRP A 703 -4.27 24.47 -2.09
N ARG A 704 -4.37 25.68 -1.55
CA ARG A 704 -4.04 26.89 -2.25
C ARG A 704 -2.58 26.92 -2.73
N ASP A 705 -1.66 26.47 -1.87
CA ASP A 705 -0.22 26.43 -2.12
C ASP A 705 0.30 25.06 -1.73
N GLY A 706 1.25 24.52 -2.51
CA GLY A 706 1.85 23.24 -2.20
C GLY A 706 2.82 22.76 -3.28
N GLU A 707 3.40 21.63 -3.05
CA GLU A 707 4.25 20.93 -4.01
C GLU A 707 4.14 19.40 -3.84
N VAL A 708 4.26 18.69 -4.94
CA VAL A 708 4.48 17.26 -4.95
C VAL A 708 5.68 16.94 -5.82
N THR A 709 6.56 16.07 -5.34
CA THR A 709 7.74 15.63 -6.10
C THR A 709 7.70 14.12 -6.29
N GLY A 710 8.21 13.67 -7.44
CA GLY A 710 8.48 12.27 -7.69
C GLY A 710 7.27 11.41 -8.01
N LEU A 711 6.09 11.95 -8.34
CA LEU A 711 4.97 11.16 -8.84
C LEU A 711 5.36 10.47 -10.15
N LYS A 712 4.99 9.20 -10.28
CA LYS A 712 5.18 8.42 -11.51
C LYS A 712 3.96 8.53 -12.41
N ALA A 713 4.23 8.38 -13.71
CA ALA A 713 3.22 8.35 -14.74
C ALA A 713 3.53 7.27 -15.78
N VAL A 714 2.50 6.84 -16.49
CA VAL A 714 2.59 5.89 -17.62
C VAL A 714 3.63 6.36 -18.64
N GLY A 715 4.40 5.44 -19.23
CA GLY A 715 5.54 5.74 -20.11
C GLY A 715 6.86 5.97 -19.38
N ASN A 716 6.94 5.57 -18.12
CA ASN A 716 8.10 5.70 -17.23
C ASN A 716 8.53 7.17 -17.02
N PHE A 717 7.55 8.06 -16.88
CA PHE A 717 7.80 9.44 -16.50
C PHE A 717 7.78 9.64 -14.99
N THR A 718 8.55 10.62 -14.51
CA THR A 718 8.49 11.11 -13.12
C THR A 718 8.22 12.60 -13.15
N VAL A 719 7.26 13.08 -12.37
CA VAL A 719 6.74 14.44 -12.45
C VAL A 719 6.80 15.11 -11.09
N ASP A 720 7.34 16.34 -11.07
CA ASP A 720 7.23 17.26 -9.94
C ASP A 720 6.31 18.41 -10.32
N ILE A 721 5.46 18.83 -9.39
CA ILE A 721 4.50 19.90 -9.59
C ILE A 721 4.53 20.81 -8.36
N ALA A 722 4.75 22.09 -8.58
CA ALA A 722 4.58 23.13 -7.56
C ALA A 722 3.40 24.01 -7.97
N TRP A 723 2.60 24.45 -7.00
CA TRP A 723 1.46 25.35 -7.25
C TRP A 723 1.35 26.43 -6.18
N SER A 724 0.75 27.56 -6.57
CA SER A 724 0.43 28.67 -5.67
C SER A 724 -0.84 29.36 -6.15
N GLY A 725 -1.69 29.79 -5.23
CA GLY A 725 -2.99 30.35 -5.55
C GLY A 725 -3.90 29.36 -6.31
N GLY A 726 -3.76 28.05 -6.08
CA GLY A 726 -4.50 27.00 -6.76
C GLY A 726 -4.08 26.75 -8.21
N ARG A 727 -2.95 27.27 -8.67
CA ARG A 727 -2.43 27.11 -10.04
C ARG A 727 -1.01 26.62 -10.05
N ALA A 728 -0.67 25.73 -10.99
CA ALA A 728 0.71 25.30 -11.15
C ALA A 728 1.63 26.47 -11.43
N THR A 729 2.76 26.53 -10.74
CA THR A 729 3.84 27.50 -10.90
C THR A 729 5.10 26.89 -11.49
N GLY A 730 5.25 25.57 -11.37
CA GLY A 730 6.37 24.82 -11.90
C GLY A 730 5.99 23.38 -12.16
N ILE A 731 6.40 22.86 -13.33
CA ILE A 731 6.22 21.45 -13.72
C ILE A 731 7.57 20.96 -14.25
N VAL A 732 8.08 19.86 -13.67
CA VAL A 732 9.30 19.19 -14.13
C VAL A 732 8.98 17.74 -14.44
N ILE A 733 9.38 17.29 -15.65
CA ILE A 733 9.16 15.92 -16.13
C ILE A 733 10.52 15.27 -16.38
N ARG A 734 10.75 14.10 -15.80
CA ARG A 734 11.91 13.24 -16.06
C ARG A 734 11.46 12.04 -16.87
N SER A 735 12.14 11.77 -17.97
CA SER A 735 11.83 10.62 -18.83
C SER A 735 12.78 9.47 -18.53
N GLY A 736 12.24 8.38 -17.99
CA GLY A 736 13.01 7.17 -17.68
C GLY A 736 13.36 6.34 -18.93
N SER A 737 12.50 6.37 -19.96
CA SER A 737 12.61 5.47 -21.13
C SER A 737 12.68 6.17 -22.48
N GLY A 738 12.62 7.52 -22.53
CA GLY A 738 12.71 8.26 -23.80
C GLY A 738 11.43 8.24 -24.65
N GLN A 739 10.28 7.98 -24.03
CA GLN A 739 8.99 7.95 -24.73
C GLN A 739 8.54 9.35 -25.16
N ARG A 740 7.68 9.41 -26.17
CA ARG A 740 6.97 10.64 -26.53
C ARG A 740 6.06 11.08 -25.37
N CYS A 741 6.13 12.36 -24.97
CA CYS A 741 5.38 12.89 -23.84
C CYS A 741 4.31 13.87 -24.34
N THR A 742 3.06 13.64 -23.95
CA THR A 742 1.96 14.59 -24.12
C THR A 742 1.51 15.06 -22.76
N VAL A 743 1.45 16.37 -22.55
CA VAL A 743 1.05 17.00 -21.29
C VAL A 743 -0.11 17.94 -21.52
N SER A 744 -1.09 17.89 -20.64
CA SER A 744 -2.24 18.78 -20.62
C SER A 744 -2.24 19.61 -19.33
N TYR A 745 -2.16 20.93 -19.49
CA TYR A 745 -2.38 21.91 -18.44
C TYR A 745 -2.59 23.30 -19.06
N PRO A 746 -3.54 24.12 -18.55
CA PRO A 746 -3.79 25.47 -19.06
C PRO A 746 -2.53 26.37 -18.99
N GLY A 747 -2.27 27.12 -20.06
CA GLY A 747 -1.25 28.14 -20.07
C GLY A 747 0.19 27.64 -20.19
N ILE A 748 0.45 26.43 -20.70
CA ILE A 748 1.82 26.01 -21.02
C ILE A 748 2.40 26.90 -22.14
N ALA A 749 3.37 27.76 -21.79
CA ALA A 749 3.98 28.71 -22.72
C ALA A 749 5.19 28.12 -23.47
N ARG A 750 6.15 27.53 -22.73
CA ARG A 750 7.44 27.08 -23.27
C ARG A 750 7.91 25.79 -22.60
N LEU A 751 8.64 24.96 -23.35
CA LEU A 751 9.31 23.75 -22.88
C LEU A 751 10.84 23.97 -22.94
N TYR A 752 11.53 23.64 -21.86
CA TYR A 752 12.98 23.63 -21.79
C TYR A 752 13.49 22.23 -21.41
N ARG A 753 14.49 21.74 -22.12
CA ARG A 753 15.30 20.61 -21.67
C ARG A 753 16.44 21.12 -20.79
N LEU A 754 16.59 20.56 -19.61
CA LEU A 754 17.66 20.89 -18.69
C LEU A 754 18.88 20.00 -18.94
N SER A 755 20.09 20.59 -18.93
CA SER A 755 21.37 19.90 -19.07
C SER A 755 22.39 20.59 -18.14
N GLY A 756 22.56 20.06 -16.92
CA GLY A 756 23.21 20.79 -15.83
C GLY A 756 22.49 22.12 -15.58
N ASP A 757 23.22 23.21 -15.47
CA ASP A 757 22.68 24.55 -15.25
C ASP A 757 22.08 25.20 -16.51
N LYS A 758 22.19 24.56 -17.69
CA LYS A 758 21.69 25.09 -18.95
C LYS A 758 20.27 24.62 -19.23
N ALA A 759 19.40 25.57 -19.61
CA ALA A 759 18.04 25.34 -20.07
C ALA A 759 17.94 25.62 -21.58
N VAL A 760 17.69 24.60 -22.38
CA VAL A 760 17.63 24.70 -23.86
C VAL A 760 16.16 24.61 -24.28
N LEU A 761 15.68 25.66 -24.97
CA LEU A 761 14.33 25.72 -25.52
C LEU A 761 14.10 24.57 -26.51
N ARG A 762 12.93 23.93 -26.45
CA ARG A 762 12.53 22.83 -27.34
C ARG A 762 11.26 23.17 -28.09
N ALA A 763 11.20 22.69 -29.32
CA ALA A 763 9.98 22.72 -30.11
C ALA A 763 8.95 21.72 -29.55
N VAL A 764 7.68 22.12 -29.62
CA VAL A 764 6.54 21.31 -29.22
C VAL A 764 5.48 21.31 -30.29
N SER A 765 4.73 20.23 -30.43
CA SER A 765 3.47 20.23 -31.17
C SER A 765 2.35 20.61 -30.20
N ARG A 766 1.43 21.51 -30.63
CA ARG A 766 0.29 21.92 -29.81
C ARG A 766 -1.01 21.33 -30.38
N SER A 767 -1.89 20.93 -29.46
CA SER A 767 -3.26 20.53 -29.79
C SER A 767 -4.18 21.30 -28.86
N GLY A 768 -4.76 22.39 -29.38
CA GLY A 768 -5.43 23.40 -28.55
C GLY A 768 -4.45 24.19 -27.68
N ASP A 769 -4.99 25.03 -26.78
CA ASP A 769 -4.20 25.95 -25.95
C ASP A 769 -3.55 25.24 -24.75
N ASP A 770 -4.09 24.10 -24.32
CA ASP A 770 -3.76 23.43 -23.06
C ASP A 770 -2.92 22.17 -23.21
N ARG A 771 -2.64 21.70 -24.44
CA ARG A 771 -1.96 20.43 -24.69
C ARG A 771 -0.71 20.60 -25.55
N ILE A 772 0.40 20.04 -25.08
CA ILE A 772 1.65 19.98 -25.84
C ILE A 772 2.16 18.54 -25.95
N THR A 773 2.78 18.25 -27.09
CA THR A 773 3.45 16.95 -27.32
C THR A 773 4.89 17.18 -27.78
N PHE A 774 5.83 16.42 -27.22
CA PHE A 774 7.24 16.53 -27.54
C PHE A 774 7.99 15.19 -27.41
N PRO A 775 9.06 14.98 -28.18
CA PRO A 775 9.95 13.82 -28.03
C PRO A 775 10.80 14.00 -26.76
N THR A 776 11.03 12.88 -26.06
CA THR A 776 11.95 12.90 -24.92
C THR A 776 13.17 12.01 -25.19
N MET A 777 14.17 12.10 -24.35
CA MET A 777 15.34 11.23 -24.34
C MET A 777 15.39 10.50 -22.99
N LYS A 778 15.84 9.25 -22.99
CA LYS A 778 16.08 8.50 -21.74
C LYS A 778 17.02 9.29 -20.83
N GLY A 779 16.61 9.46 -19.56
CA GLY A 779 17.31 10.30 -18.58
C GLY A 779 17.15 11.82 -18.78
N GLY A 780 16.36 12.25 -19.79
CA GLY A 780 16.13 13.68 -20.04
C GLY A 780 15.24 14.32 -19.00
N VAL A 781 15.54 15.55 -18.62
CA VAL A 781 14.76 16.39 -17.68
C VAL A 781 14.18 17.57 -18.43
N TYR A 782 12.88 17.80 -18.28
CA TYR A 782 12.12 18.81 -19.01
C TYR A 782 11.36 19.71 -18.04
N ARG A 783 11.50 21.04 -18.20
CA ARG A 783 10.77 22.03 -17.42
C ARG A 783 9.77 22.77 -18.31
N LEU A 784 8.53 22.84 -17.86
CA LEU A 784 7.49 23.61 -18.50
C LEU A 784 7.39 25.00 -17.82
N ASN A 785 7.44 26.05 -18.63
CA ASN A 785 7.12 27.41 -18.17
C ASN A 785 5.68 27.71 -18.52
N LEU A 786 4.97 28.28 -17.56
CA LEU A 786 3.56 28.64 -17.66
C LEU A 786 3.43 30.14 -17.97
N GLN A 787 2.35 30.53 -18.63
CA GLN A 787 1.96 31.97 -18.73
C GLN A 787 1.57 32.43 -17.33
N LYS A 788 1.95 33.70 -17.02
CA LYS A 788 1.57 34.32 -15.75
C LYS A 788 0.08 34.66 -15.73
#